data_d208b9ae7092af9ebb3b38502aa926aa
#
_entry.id   d208b9ae7092af9ebb3b38502aa926aa
#
_cell.length_a   1.000
_cell.length_b   1.000
_cell.length_c   1.000
_cell.angle_alpha   90.00
_cell.angle_beta   90.00
_cell.angle_gamma   90.00
#
_symmetry.space_group_name_H-M   'P 1'
#
loop_
_entity.id
_entity.type
_entity.pdbx_description
1 polymer ?
#
loop_
_entity_poly.entity_id
_entity_poly.type
_entity_poly.pdbx_seq_one_letter_code
_entity_poly.pdbx_strand_id
1 'polypeptide(L)'
;MSETTDFGPFRLCPDNRVLQRDGADVVLGSRAFDILVALVAARGTVLTHRELMAVAWPGMVVESSNVRVQVANLRKALGCGRDGVRYIGSVAGRGYCFVAQAHAAGVGTSSPGPYAANDAWPSFHADRARPNLPAPLQRALGRDECVAELSQRVLDHRLVTVVGAGGAGKTTLAVLVAHAVDAFDDAVFFVDLSTVMREDMVLEAVAACVGYHPTGPVLLAGLVEVLSTRPTLIVLDNCEHLIDAVARLVTQVLAQSQRVSFLNTSREALRVDGEHVYLLRPLAFPPHTGRLTAGQALAWPAVRLFMDRAREGGAPYALDNRDAATVAAICRRLDGNPLAIGLVASRVGTYGIHGVSDLLANQLALHWQGRRNAVPRHQTVEAMIDWSHDLLPERDRQVLYRLSVFSGAFSMEAAIDVVSDEVIRAHQASEAIGDLIDKSLVSVSAGEGGTWIRLLETTRAYAAERLADTRVRDEVARRHAVHYAGRLQRGAAGNAAEAPQASDLGNVRLAMEWCFAAHHDLTLGAQISSLATPWLLEQSLLDECKRCCARALALLPEPLRSSRVELTLLESLAIACYTMGDYEGEMTSVVERGLAVSASLDDAGATFHLLAGLHLAMMANGRFPDSLDVAVRYAALAATRGGPCETIIAGWMAGSSRHYSGDQIAADANFASSAQLLVQQGMRPLRYFEMKEQVIAVASTARVKWLRGFPLQALDVARRVIEDSRRHPDSLYISVVLCFSILLQNKLDDEAERLIQDLADVANEYKMGTRVQMAHFLTGRVMLHRGHAEEAAWHLGQCLDMLPPPKLTVIRTEALQAMAEALRQQEDGAGALAAIDEAIALAETTGGRFSIAELLRTKAEVLQILPGTKPSRVAMLLARAKDCAREQGALGGGAYERS
;
A
#
# COMPACT_ATOMS: atom_id res chain seq x y z
N MET A 1 25.79 -12.23 -35.23
CA MET A 1 24.55 -12.73 -35.90
C MET A 1 23.43 -12.19 -35.02
N SER A 2 22.75 -11.16 -35.49
CA SER A 2 21.66 -10.55 -34.73
C SER A 2 20.42 -11.43 -34.93
N GLU A 3 19.95 -12.04 -33.85
CA GLU A 3 18.77 -12.91 -33.88
C GLU A 3 17.49 -12.07 -34.09
N THR A 4 16.64 -12.53 -35.03
CA THR A 4 15.29 -11.98 -35.17
C THR A 4 14.51 -12.25 -33.90
N THR A 5 13.86 -11.20 -33.34
CA THR A 5 13.16 -11.27 -32.06
C THR A 5 11.65 -11.02 -32.24
N ASP A 6 10.84 -11.97 -31.80
CA ASP A 6 9.38 -11.87 -31.80
C ASP A 6 8.86 -11.40 -30.43
N PHE A 7 7.91 -10.44 -30.40
CA PHE A 7 7.24 -9.97 -29.19
C PHE A 7 5.80 -9.51 -29.49
N GLY A 8 4.84 -10.13 -28.85
CA GLY A 8 3.43 -9.92 -29.17
C GLY A 8 3.16 -10.16 -30.67
N PRO A 9 2.45 -9.27 -31.39
CA PRO A 9 2.21 -9.38 -32.82
C PRO A 9 3.39 -8.87 -33.67
N PHE A 10 4.52 -8.48 -33.04
CA PHE A 10 5.65 -7.84 -33.73
C PHE A 10 6.82 -8.80 -33.92
N ARG A 11 7.46 -8.66 -35.08
CA ARG A 11 8.72 -9.29 -35.44
C ARG A 11 9.78 -8.22 -35.74
N LEU A 12 10.86 -8.19 -34.98
CA LEU A 12 11.97 -7.25 -35.11
C LEU A 12 13.14 -7.95 -35.78
N CYS A 13 13.56 -7.43 -36.91
CA CYS A 13 14.72 -7.89 -37.67
C CYS A 13 15.79 -6.76 -37.67
N PRO A 14 16.75 -6.75 -36.72
CA PRO A 14 17.75 -5.70 -36.59
C PRO A 14 18.63 -5.52 -37.82
N ASP A 15 19.07 -6.62 -38.43
CA ASP A 15 19.99 -6.61 -39.61
C ASP A 15 19.37 -5.93 -40.82
N ASN A 16 18.06 -6.16 -41.06
CA ASN A 16 17.34 -5.57 -42.21
C ASN A 16 16.66 -4.23 -41.82
N ARG A 17 16.77 -3.80 -40.55
CA ARG A 17 16.11 -2.60 -40.00
C ARG A 17 14.60 -2.58 -40.25
N VAL A 18 13.95 -3.76 -40.09
CA VAL A 18 12.50 -3.93 -40.33
C VAL A 18 11.81 -4.32 -39.03
N LEU A 19 10.69 -3.67 -38.76
CA LEU A 19 9.71 -4.08 -37.77
C LEU A 19 8.43 -4.48 -38.49
N GLN A 20 7.91 -5.69 -38.26
CA GLN A 20 6.66 -6.15 -38.80
C GLN A 20 5.62 -6.36 -37.71
N ARG A 21 4.35 -6.13 -38.04
CA ARG A 21 3.20 -6.46 -37.20
C ARG A 21 2.27 -7.38 -38.01
N ASP A 22 2.03 -8.59 -37.52
CA ASP A 22 1.19 -9.58 -38.21
C ASP A 22 1.60 -9.78 -39.68
N GLY A 23 2.90 -9.70 -39.99
CA GLY A 23 3.47 -9.83 -41.33
C GLY A 23 3.48 -8.56 -42.20
N ALA A 24 2.93 -7.46 -41.72
CA ALA A 24 2.96 -6.15 -42.42
C ALA A 24 4.05 -5.25 -41.84
N ASP A 25 4.76 -4.51 -42.71
CA ASP A 25 5.83 -3.62 -42.29
C ASP A 25 5.31 -2.40 -41.52
N VAL A 26 5.92 -2.11 -40.34
CA VAL A 26 5.64 -0.93 -39.54
C VAL A 26 6.72 0.13 -39.79
N VAL A 27 6.31 1.27 -40.32
CA VAL A 27 7.24 2.36 -40.65
C VAL A 27 7.71 3.07 -39.37
N LEU A 28 9.01 2.99 -39.06
CA LEU A 28 9.67 3.67 -37.97
C LEU A 28 10.76 4.61 -38.46
N GLY A 29 10.89 5.77 -37.84
CA GLY A 29 12.04 6.64 -38.07
C GLY A 29 13.35 5.95 -37.59
N SER A 30 14.47 6.19 -38.31
CA SER A 30 15.75 5.54 -38.05
C SER A 30 16.17 5.58 -36.57
N ARG A 31 16.01 6.72 -35.89
CA ARG A 31 16.39 6.89 -34.46
C ARG A 31 15.45 6.15 -33.50
N ALA A 32 14.15 6.11 -33.82
CA ALA A 32 13.18 5.33 -33.10
C ALA A 32 13.49 3.82 -33.21
N PHE A 33 13.89 3.36 -34.41
CA PHE A 33 14.29 1.98 -34.60
C PHE A 33 15.53 1.59 -33.76
N ASP A 34 16.56 2.44 -33.73
CA ASP A 34 17.79 2.20 -32.96
C ASP A 34 17.49 2.11 -31.45
N ILE A 35 16.60 2.97 -30.94
CA ILE A 35 16.13 2.93 -29.55
C ILE A 35 15.33 1.63 -29.28
N LEU A 36 14.48 1.18 -30.21
CA LEU A 36 13.73 -0.06 -30.04
C LEU A 36 14.66 -1.27 -29.98
N VAL A 37 15.63 -1.35 -30.87
CA VAL A 37 16.63 -2.43 -30.86
C VAL A 37 17.41 -2.49 -29.53
N ALA A 38 17.85 -1.33 -29.03
CA ALA A 38 18.56 -1.23 -27.76
C ALA A 38 17.67 -1.69 -26.59
N LEU A 39 16.41 -1.26 -26.54
CA LEU A 39 15.48 -1.62 -25.47
C LEU A 39 15.15 -3.12 -25.48
N VAL A 40 14.93 -3.72 -26.67
CA VAL A 40 14.66 -5.16 -26.81
C VAL A 40 15.89 -5.99 -26.43
N ALA A 41 17.09 -5.56 -26.85
CA ALA A 41 18.35 -6.23 -26.49
C ALA A 41 18.66 -6.18 -24.99
N ALA A 42 18.22 -5.12 -24.30
CA ALA A 42 18.39 -4.97 -22.85
C ALA A 42 17.47 -5.88 -22.01
N ARG A 43 16.54 -6.61 -22.63
CA ARG A 43 15.67 -7.66 -22.02
C ARG A 43 15.08 -7.22 -20.65
N GLY A 44 14.42 -6.06 -20.60
CA GLY A 44 13.79 -5.55 -19.39
C GLY A 44 14.70 -4.70 -18.49
N THR A 45 15.99 -4.66 -18.73
CA THR A 45 16.91 -3.74 -18.02
C THR A 45 16.60 -2.29 -18.41
N VAL A 46 16.65 -1.38 -17.44
CA VAL A 46 16.40 0.04 -17.65
C VAL A 46 17.59 0.68 -18.34
N LEU A 47 17.39 1.27 -19.52
CA LEU A 47 18.36 2.09 -20.20
C LEU A 47 18.14 3.57 -19.88
N THR A 48 19.17 4.23 -19.42
CA THR A 48 19.14 5.68 -19.10
C THR A 48 19.00 6.53 -20.36
N HIS A 49 18.54 7.77 -20.20
CA HIS A 49 18.52 8.75 -21.32
C HIS A 49 19.90 8.90 -21.97
N ARG A 50 20.97 8.84 -21.19
CA ARG A 50 22.35 8.98 -21.68
C ARG A 50 22.75 7.78 -22.56
N GLU A 51 22.43 6.56 -22.17
CA GLU A 51 22.70 5.34 -22.93
C GLU A 51 21.88 5.31 -24.21
N LEU A 52 20.59 5.67 -24.17
CA LEU A 52 19.74 5.77 -25.36
C LEU A 52 20.20 6.86 -26.33
N MET A 53 20.70 7.99 -25.81
CA MET A 53 21.33 9.03 -26.64
C MET A 53 22.60 8.53 -27.31
N ALA A 54 23.47 7.82 -26.58
CA ALA A 54 24.69 7.27 -27.13
C ALA A 54 24.44 6.26 -28.28
N VAL A 55 23.35 5.46 -28.18
CA VAL A 55 22.97 4.49 -29.21
C VAL A 55 22.31 5.17 -30.43
N ALA A 56 21.36 6.09 -30.21
CA ALA A 56 20.60 6.67 -31.32
C ALA A 56 21.30 7.88 -31.98
N TRP A 57 22.23 8.57 -31.30
CA TRP A 57 22.97 9.72 -31.83
C TRP A 57 24.47 9.63 -31.48
N PRO A 58 25.18 8.60 -31.98
CA PRO A 58 26.61 8.43 -31.68
C PRO A 58 27.42 9.66 -32.15
N GLY A 59 28.16 10.26 -31.21
CA GLY A 59 29.02 11.40 -31.49
C GLY A 59 28.34 12.75 -31.68
N MET A 60 27.01 12.86 -31.46
CA MET A 60 26.29 14.14 -31.54
C MET A 60 25.81 14.60 -30.16
N VAL A 61 25.89 15.91 -29.91
CA VAL A 61 25.31 16.52 -28.72
C VAL A 61 23.86 16.86 -29.00
N VAL A 62 22.92 16.15 -28.37
CA VAL A 62 21.48 16.38 -28.50
C VAL A 62 20.83 16.54 -27.13
N GLU A 63 19.71 17.25 -27.08
CA GLU A 63 18.95 17.40 -25.82
C GLU A 63 18.23 16.12 -25.44
N SER A 64 18.09 15.88 -24.13
CA SER A 64 17.36 14.71 -23.59
C SER A 64 15.85 14.67 -23.98
N SER A 65 15.28 15.78 -24.38
CA SER A 65 13.95 15.91 -24.94
C SER A 65 13.75 15.06 -26.20
N ASN A 66 14.81 14.90 -27.02
CA ASN A 66 14.75 14.11 -28.25
C ASN A 66 14.49 12.61 -28.00
N VAL A 67 15.04 12.04 -26.94
CA VAL A 67 14.76 10.64 -26.54
C VAL A 67 13.27 10.48 -26.22
N ARG A 68 12.67 11.44 -25.50
CA ARG A 68 11.24 11.40 -25.14
C ARG A 68 10.35 11.42 -26.36
N VAL A 69 10.66 12.24 -27.36
CA VAL A 69 9.93 12.31 -28.63
C VAL A 69 10.00 10.99 -29.38
N GLN A 70 11.18 10.37 -29.47
CA GLN A 70 11.34 9.09 -30.17
C GLN A 70 10.63 7.94 -29.45
N VAL A 71 10.68 7.92 -28.11
CA VAL A 71 9.93 6.93 -27.31
C VAL A 71 8.42 7.12 -27.44
N ALA A 72 7.93 8.36 -27.53
CA ALA A 72 6.51 8.62 -27.78
C ALA A 72 6.09 8.11 -29.19
N ASN A 73 6.93 8.31 -30.21
CA ASN A 73 6.70 7.78 -31.55
C ASN A 73 6.70 6.25 -31.57
N LEU A 74 7.62 5.61 -30.83
CA LEU A 74 7.66 4.16 -30.66
C LEU A 74 6.39 3.61 -30.01
N ARG A 75 5.94 4.24 -28.94
CA ARG A 75 4.69 3.84 -28.23
C ARG A 75 3.48 3.95 -29.16
N LYS A 76 3.43 4.99 -29.96
CA LYS A 76 2.36 5.18 -30.95
C LYS A 76 2.40 4.09 -32.03
N ALA A 77 3.58 3.78 -32.58
CA ALA A 77 3.76 2.76 -33.62
C ALA A 77 3.50 1.33 -33.10
N LEU A 78 3.90 1.04 -31.86
CA LEU A 78 3.66 -0.24 -31.20
C LEU A 78 2.23 -0.38 -30.66
N GLY A 79 1.40 0.68 -30.71
CA GLY A 79 0.05 0.65 -30.15
C GLY A 79 0.00 0.57 -28.62
N CYS A 80 1.07 0.97 -27.92
CA CYS A 80 1.08 1.01 -26.46
C CYS A 80 -0.08 1.85 -25.92
N GLY A 81 -0.94 1.25 -25.10
CA GLY A 81 -2.13 1.88 -24.52
C GLY A 81 -3.43 1.63 -25.29
N ARG A 82 -3.40 1.00 -26.49
CA ARG A 82 -4.58 0.40 -27.10
C ARG A 82 -4.60 -1.07 -26.66
N ASP A 83 -5.72 -1.54 -26.18
CA ASP A 83 -5.92 -2.93 -25.70
C ASP A 83 -5.11 -3.33 -24.46
N GLY A 84 -4.66 -2.37 -23.65
CA GLY A 84 -3.97 -2.63 -22.37
C GLY A 84 -2.52 -3.14 -22.47
N VAL A 85 -1.99 -3.33 -23.68
CA VAL A 85 -0.63 -3.87 -23.89
C VAL A 85 0.41 -2.76 -23.83
N ARG A 86 1.42 -2.89 -22.98
CA ARG A 86 2.59 -1.99 -22.89
C ARG A 86 3.83 -2.72 -23.36
N TYR A 87 4.55 -2.15 -24.34
CA TYR A 87 5.83 -2.67 -24.83
C TYR A 87 7.02 -1.90 -24.26
N ILE A 88 6.85 -0.60 -23.96
CA ILE A 88 7.91 0.26 -23.44
C ILE A 88 7.43 0.92 -22.14
N GLY A 89 8.07 0.57 -21.03
CA GLY A 89 7.92 1.17 -19.72
C GLY A 89 8.78 2.45 -19.57
N SER A 90 8.29 3.45 -18.82
CA SER A 90 9.11 4.55 -18.31
C SER A 90 9.49 4.26 -16.88
N VAL A 91 10.76 4.41 -16.54
CA VAL A 91 11.25 4.39 -15.17
C VAL A 91 11.61 5.82 -14.79
N ALA A 92 10.82 6.41 -13.90
CA ALA A 92 10.96 7.82 -13.51
C ALA A 92 12.39 8.12 -13.02
N GLY A 93 13.00 9.17 -13.57
CA GLY A 93 14.37 9.57 -13.24
C GLY A 93 15.48 8.65 -13.72
N ARG A 94 15.19 7.45 -14.23
CA ARG A 94 16.21 6.47 -14.68
C ARG A 94 16.24 6.25 -16.19
N GLY A 95 15.08 6.25 -16.89
CA GLY A 95 15.06 6.01 -18.33
C GLY A 95 13.89 5.16 -18.80
N TYR A 96 14.15 4.25 -19.73
CA TYR A 96 13.12 3.40 -20.35
C TYR A 96 13.55 1.92 -20.34
N CYS A 97 12.57 1.00 -20.29
CA CYS A 97 12.81 -0.44 -20.39
C CYS A 97 11.80 -1.09 -21.33
N PHE A 98 12.16 -2.24 -21.89
CA PHE A 98 11.27 -3.07 -22.67
C PHE A 98 10.55 -4.04 -21.74
N VAL A 99 9.22 -4.00 -21.69
CA VAL A 99 8.41 -4.74 -20.68
C VAL A 99 7.67 -5.96 -21.27
N ALA A 100 7.69 -6.16 -22.59
CA ALA A 100 7.09 -7.34 -23.21
C ALA A 100 8.09 -8.50 -23.24
N GLN A 101 7.57 -9.73 -23.18
CA GLN A 101 8.41 -10.93 -23.36
C GLN A 101 8.86 -11.02 -24.82
N ALA A 102 10.18 -11.06 -25.04
CA ALA A 102 10.79 -11.19 -26.35
C ALA A 102 11.38 -12.60 -26.47
N HIS A 103 11.02 -13.32 -27.53
CA HIS A 103 11.48 -14.69 -27.80
C HIS A 103 12.31 -14.71 -29.09
N ALA A 104 13.41 -15.50 -29.09
CA ALA A 104 14.13 -15.78 -30.31
C ALA A 104 13.27 -16.69 -31.23
N ALA A 105 13.19 -16.33 -32.49
CA ALA A 105 12.40 -17.09 -33.46
C ALA A 105 12.95 -18.52 -33.61
N GLY A 106 12.22 -19.53 -33.11
CA GLY A 106 12.61 -20.92 -33.34
C GLY A 106 12.31 -21.98 -32.29
N VAL A 107 11.68 -21.62 -31.14
CA VAL A 107 11.31 -22.63 -30.14
C VAL A 107 9.79 -22.74 -30.05
N GLY A 108 9.31 -23.95 -30.40
CA GLY A 108 7.90 -24.27 -30.48
C GLY A 108 7.12 -24.03 -29.18
N THR A 109 5.93 -23.52 -29.37
CA THR A 109 4.93 -23.29 -28.34
C THR A 109 4.48 -24.62 -27.74
N SER A 110 4.88 -24.89 -26.50
CA SER A 110 4.15 -25.84 -25.66
C SER A 110 2.90 -25.13 -25.12
N SER A 111 1.74 -25.71 -25.45
CA SER A 111 0.42 -25.25 -24.98
C SER A 111 0.38 -25.08 -23.47
N PRO A 112 -0.19 -24.01 -22.95
CA PRO A 112 -0.38 -23.83 -21.50
C PRO A 112 -1.39 -24.89 -21.03
N GLY A 113 -1.06 -25.55 -19.89
CA GLY A 113 -1.97 -26.43 -19.18
C GLY A 113 -3.24 -25.69 -18.70
N PRO A 114 -4.28 -26.41 -18.28
CA PRO A 114 -5.63 -25.86 -18.04
C PRO A 114 -5.81 -24.88 -16.89
N TYR A 115 -4.74 -24.36 -16.33
CA TYR A 115 -4.73 -23.40 -15.22
C TYR A 115 -4.04 -22.08 -15.59
N ALA A 116 -4.12 -21.65 -16.84
CA ALA A 116 -3.68 -20.32 -17.22
C ALA A 116 -4.57 -19.28 -16.49
N ALA A 117 -3.94 -18.52 -15.58
CA ALA A 117 -4.56 -17.46 -14.83
C ALA A 117 -5.22 -16.45 -15.80
N ASN A 118 -6.49 -16.19 -15.61
CA ASN A 118 -7.16 -15.05 -16.22
C ASN A 118 -6.56 -13.75 -15.70
N ASP A 119 -5.99 -12.93 -16.59
CA ASP A 119 -5.40 -11.62 -16.33
C ASP A 119 -6.41 -10.52 -15.92
N ALA A 120 -7.62 -10.88 -15.50
CA ALA A 120 -8.64 -9.93 -15.05
C ALA A 120 -8.86 -10.02 -13.53
N TRP A 121 -7.79 -9.85 -12.79
CA TRP A 121 -7.79 -9.61 -11.38
C TRP A 121 -7.85 -8.11 -11.16
N PRO A 122 -8.69 -7.57 -10.26
CA PRO A 122 -8.42 -6.28 -9.69
C PRO A 122 -7.08 -6.44 -8.98
N SER A 123 -6.03 -6.02 -9.66
CA SER A 123 -4.68 -6.08 -9.16
C SER A 123 -4.65 -5.30 -7.86
N PHE A 124 -4.51 -6.00 -6.74
CA PHE A 124 -3.84 -5.45 -5.59
C PHE A 124 -2.40 -5.15 -6.07
N HIS A 125 -2.24 -4.06 -6.80
CA HIS A 125 -0.94 -3.51 -7.11
C HIS A 125 -0.41 -2.90 -5.82
N ALA A 126 0.20 -3.74 -4.99
CA ALA A 126 1.30 -3.25 -4.24
C ALA A 126 2.40 -2.95 -5.28
N ASP A 127 2.32 -1.76 -5.91
CA ASP A 127 3.53 -1.13 -6.37
C ASP A 127 4.50 -1.23 -5.19
N ARG A 128 5.71 -1.73 -5.43
CA ARG A 128 6.79 -1.72 -4.44
C ARG A 128 6.63 -0.42 -3.67
N ALA A 129 6.46 -0.50 -2.35
CA ALA A 129 6.46 0.67 -1.50
C ALA A 129 7.82 1.33 -1.68
N ARG A 130 7.96 2.11 -2.77
CA ARG A 130 9.04 3.06 -2.92
C ARG A 130 8.87 3.96 -1.71
N PRO A 131 9.93 4.28 -1.00
CA PRO A 131 9.84 5.24 0.07
C PRO A 131 9.01 6.41 -0.44
N ASN A 132 7.93 6.74 0.25
CA ASN A 132 6.99 7.81 -0.11
C ASN A 132 7.67 9.17 0.08
N LEU A 133 8.90 9.25 -0.41
CA LEU A 133 9.79 10.38 -0.26
C LEU A 133 9.49 11.38 -1.38
N PRO A 134 9.06 12.60 -1.06
CA PRO A 134 8.83 13.63 -2.06
C PRO A 134 10.09 13.85 -2.91
N ALA A 135 9.90 14.12 -4.20
CA ALA A 135 11.03 14.48 -5.06
C ALA A 135 11.78 15.68 -4.48
N PRO A 136 13.12 15.69 -4.48
CA PRO A 136 13.88 16.83 -4.00
C PRO A 136 13.50 18.05 -4.82
N LEU A 137 12.96 19.07 -4.13
CA LEU A 137 12.75 20.38 -4.75
C LEU A 137 14.10 20.91 -5.24
N GLN A 138 14.09 21.69 -6.33
CA GLN A 138 15.28 22.34 -6.87
C GLN A 138 16.13 22.92 -5.74
N ARG A 139 17.46 22.83 -5.88
CA ARG A 139 18.56 23.25 -5.01
C ARG A 139 18.13 24.24 -3.90
N ALA A 140 18.09 23.79 -2.65
CA ALA A 140 17.79 24.68 -1.51
C ALA A 140 18.98 25.61 -1.28
N LEU A 141 18.83 26.83 -1.73
CA LEU A 141 19.88 27.87 -1.68
C LEU A 141 20.37 28.10 -0.24
N GLY A 142 21.67 27.96 -0.02
CA GLY A 142 22.32 28.22 1.26
C GLY A 142 21.96 27.24 2.37
N ARG A 143 21.59 26.01 2.03
CA ARG A 143 21.28 24.93 2.99
C ARG A 143 22.25 23.74 2.90
N ASP A 144 23.26 23.81 2.04
CA ASP A 144 24.21 22.70 1.82
C ASP A 144 24.92 22.31 3.15
N GLU A 145 25.36 23.27 3.95
CA GLU A 145 25.96 23.03 5.27
C GLU A 145 24.94 22.43 6.25
N CYS A 146 23.70 22.95 6.24
CA CYS A 146 22.63 22.42 7.10
C CYS A 146 22.28 20.97 6.73
N VAL A 147 22.25 20.61 5.43
CA VAL A 147 22.03 19.24 4.96
C VAL A 147 23.14 18.33 5.45
N ALA A 148 24.43 18.73 5.27
CA ALA A 148 25.56 17.94 5.69
C ALA A 148 25.56 17.73 7.22
N GLU A 149 25.39 18.80 7.99
CA GLU A 149 25.35 18.75 9.47
C GLU A 149 24.17 17.88 9.98
N LEU A 150 22.98 18.07 9.42
CA LEU A 150 21.79 17.34 9.85
C LEU A 150 21.85 15.87 9.43
N SER A 151 22.43 15.57 8.26
CA SER A 151 22.67 14.20 7.82
C SER A 151 23.58 13.45 8.80
N GLN A 152 24.68 14.11 9.25
CA GLN A 152 25.55 13.53 10.26
C GLN A 152 24.84 13.32 11.60
N ARG A 153 24.03 14.30 12.04
CA ARG A 153 23.25 14.16 13.30
C ARG A 153 22.24 13.01 13.22
N VAL A 154 21.60 12.77 12.08
CA VAL A 154 20.67 11.65 11.89
C VAL A 154 21.40 10.30 11.97
N LEU A 155 22.68 10.25 11.58
CA LEU A 155 23.53 9.05 11.74
C LEU A 155 23.99 8.84 13.18
N ASP A 156 24.33 9.92 13.88
CA ASP A 156 24.84 9.88 15.26
C ASP A 156 23.74 9.68 16.30
N HIS A 157 22.51 10.13 16.00
CA HIS A 157 21.40 10.18 16.94
C HIS A 157 20.12 9.61 16.32
N ARG A 158 19.47 8.71 17.04
CA ARG A 158 18.26 8.06 16.56
C ARG A 158 17.00 8.92 16.56
N LEU A 159 17.05 10.08 17.22
CA LEU A 159 15.91 11.01 17.32
C LEU A 159 16.40 12.42 17.09
N VAL A 160 16.06 12.98 15.96
CA VAL A 160 16.38 14.37 15.59
C VAL A 160 15.11 15.12 15.23
N THR A 161 14.89 16.27 15.87
CA THR A 161 13.75 17.14 15.58
C THR A 161 14.23 18.49 15.04
N VAL A 162 13.85 18.78 13.79
CA VAL A 162 14.09 20.09 13.17
C VAL A 162 13.03 21.07 13.63
N VAL A 163 13.45 22.01 14.47
CA VAL A 163 12.58 23.04 15.03
C VAL A 163 12.83 24.38 14.34
N GLY A 164 11.76 25.09 13.99
CA GLY A 164 11.88 26.42 13.41
C GLY A 164 10.52 27.06 13.08
N ALA A 165 10.57 28.35 12.75
CA ALA A 165 9.38 29.13 12.40
C ALA A 165 8.64 28.55 11.18
N GLY A 166 7.36 28.88 11.05
CA GLY A 166 6.60 28.62 9.81
C GLY A 166 7.29 29.26 8.61
N GLY A 167 7.36 28.52 7.49
CA GLY A 167 8.00 29.03 6.28
C GLY A 167 9.54 29.05 6.28
N ALA A 168 10.21 28.56 7.34
CA ALA A 168 11.69 28.50 7.41
C ALA A 168 12.31 27.43 6.50
N GLY A 169 11.52 26.53 5.93
CA GLY A 169 11.98 25.46 5.04
C GLY A 169 12.34 24.17 5.75
N LYS A 170 11.69 23.86 6.90
CA LYS A 170 11.91 22.61 7.66
C LYS A 170 11.65 21.35 6.82
N THR A 171 10.49 21.26 6.21
CA THR A 171 10.11 20.15 5.30
C THR A 171 11.10 20.00 4.15
N THR A 172 11.49 21.11 3.51
CA THR A 172 12.47 21.10 2.43
C THR A 172 13.81 20.52 2.90
N LEU A 173 14.30 20.93 4.07
CA LEU A 173 15.54 20.43 4.64
C LEU A 173 15.42 18.94 4.99
N ALA A 174 14.34 18.52 5.63
CA ALA A 174 14.12 17.11 5.97
C ALA A 174 14.10 16.20 4.74
N VAL A 175 13.44 16.62 3.65
CA VAL A 175 13.41 15.90 2.37
C VAL A 175 14.83 15.81 1.77
N LEU A 176 15.61 16.90 1.77
CA LEU A 176 16.99 16.88 1.25
C LEU A 176 17.91 15.96 2.06
N VAL A 177 17.79 15.96 3.39
CA VAL A 177 18.53 15.06 4.27
C VAL A 177 18.13 13.61 4.02
N ALA A 178 16.83 13.33 3.90
CA ALA A 178 16.30 12.01 3.60
C ALA A 178 16.84 11.45 2.26
N HIS A 179 17.09 12.30 1.26
CA HIS A 179 17.74 11.91 0.01
C HIS A 179 19.27 11.80 0.09
N ALA A 180 19.91 12.46 1.08
CA ALA A 180 21.35 12.52 1.22
C ALA A 180 21.95 11.42 2.11
N VAL A 181 21.12 10.74 2.93
CA VAL A 181 21.59 9.74 3.90
C VAL A 181 21.49 8.35 3.29
N ASP A 182 22.63 7.79 2.86
CA ASP A 182 22.72 6.47 2.22
C ASP A 182 22.69 5.29 3.21
N ALA A 183 22.91 5.54 4.51
CA ALA A 183 23.02 4.48 5.53
C ALA A 183 21.73 3.68 5.79
N PHE A 184 20.59 4.17 5.31
CA PHE A 184 19.28 3.52 5.44
C PHE A 184 18.82 2.86 4.15
N ASP A 185 19.64 2.83 3.10
CA ASP A 185 19.29 2.30 1.78
C ASP A 185 17.89 2.77 1.32
N ASP A 186 17.01 1.83 0.94
CA ASP A 186 15.62 2.12 0.55
C ASP A 186 14.65 2.22 1.75
N ALA A 187 15.15 2.15 3.00
CA ALA A 187 14.31 2.19 4.21
C ALA A 187 14.14 3.60 4.80
N VAL A 188 13.86 4.57 3.94
CA VAL A 188 13.53 5.95 4.33
C VAL A 188 12.04 6.19 4.01
N PHE A 189 11.25 6.52 5.04
CA PHE A 189 9.79 6.71 4.91
C PHE A 189 9.42 8.14 5.28
N PHE A 190 8.64 8.80 4.43
CA PHE A 190 8.16 10.17 4.66
C PHE A 190 6.67 10.15 4.99
N VAL A 191 6.31 10.65 6.16
CA VAL A 191 4.93 10.73 6.67
C VAL A 191 4.54 12.20 6.82
N ASP A 192 3.66 12.70 5.95
CA ASP A 192 3.07 14.04 6.07
C ASP A 192 1.89 14.01 7.05
N LEU A 193 2.11 14.46 8.26
CA LEU A 193 1.07 14.50 9.30
C LEU A 193 0.06 15.64 9.08
N SER A 194 0.26 16.58 8.15
CA SER A 194 -0.71 17.64 7.87
C SER A 194 -2.10 17.12 7.46
N THR A 195 -2.15 15.88 6.96
CA THR A 195 -3.40 15.20 6.56
C THR A 195 -4.04 14.37 7.68
N VAL A 196 -3.40 14.29 8.85
CA VAL A 196 -3.85 13.52 10.00
C VAL A 196 -4.51 14.46 11.00
N MET A 197 -5.81 14.28 11.23
CA MET A 197 -6.62 15.20 12.04
C MET A 197 -6.76 14.78 13.51
N ARG A 198 -6.42 13.54 13.85
CA ARG A 198 -6.65 12.96 15.18
C ARG A 198 -5.40 12.24 15.69
N GLU A 199 -5.18 12.33 17.00
CA GLU A 199 -4.00 11.73 17.66
C GLU A 199 -3.93 10.20 17.50
N ASP A 200 -5.07 9.53 17.58
CA ASP A 200 -5.17 8.07 17.46
C ASP A 200 -4.83 7.55 16.05
N MET A 201 -4.82 8.42 15.04
CA MET A 201 -4.48 8.06 13.66
C MET A 201 -2.96 8.19 13.35
N VAL A 202 -2.15 8.74 14.25
CA VAL A 202 -0.71 8.93 13.99
C VAL A 202 0.03 7.60 13.80
N LEU A 203 -0.23 6.64 14.68
CA LEU A 203 0.36 5.31 14.59
C LEU A 203 -0.04 4.60 13.28
N GLU A 204 -1.29 4.74 12.88
CA GLU A 204 -1.82 4.16 11.64
C GLU A 204 -1.23 4.83 10.40
N ALA A 205 -1.06 6.16 10.42
CA ALA A 205 -0.43 6.87 9.31
C ALA A 205 1.02 6.42 9.10
N VAL A 206 1.77 6.20 10.18
CA VAL A 206 3.13 5.65 10.12
C VAL A 206 3.08 4.20 9.63
N ALA A 207 2.20 3.38 10.17
CA ALA A 207 2.04 1.99 9.77
C ALA A 207 1.71 1.87 8.28
N ALA A 208 0.75 2.64 7.79
CA ALA A 208 0.36 2.67 6.38
C ALA A 208 1.51 3.11 5.46
N CYS A 209 2.25 4.18 5.85
CA CYS A 209 3.39 4.67 5.09
C CYS A 209 4.51 3.63 4.97
N VAL A 210 4.75 2.88 6.05
CA VAL A 210 5.69 1.77 6.10
C VAL A 210 5.13 0.53 5.38
N GLY A 211 3.84 0.51 5.03
CA GLY A 211 3.12 -0.62 4.43
C GLY A 211 2.81 -1.73 5.45
N TYR A 212 2.77 -1.41 6.75
CA TYR A 212 2.38 -2.35 7.80
C TYR A 212 0.87 -2.27 8.06
N HIS A 213 0.18 -3.40 7.87
CA HIS A 213 -1.26 -3.53 8.06
C HIS A 213 -1.53 -4.63 9.08
N PRO A 214 -1.75 -4.28 10.35
CA PRO A 214 -1.95 -5.28 11.40
C PRO A 214 -3.32 -5.96 11.25
N THR A 215 -3.35 -7.23 11.61
CA THR A 215 -4.58 -8.00 11.75
C THR A 215 -4.86 -8.23 13.22
N GLY A 216 -5.21 -7.16 13.98
CA GLY A 216 -5.56 -7.28 15.39
C GLY A 216 -5.09 -6.10 16.28
N PRO A 217 -5.39 -6.13 17.60
CA PRO A 217 -5.23 -4.98 18.50
C PRO A 217 -3.77 -4.59 18.85
N VAL A 218 -2.75 -5.28 18.33
CA VAL A 218 -1.33 -5.06 18.70
C VAL A 218 -0.59 -4.31 17.58
N LEU A 219 -1.13 -3.16 17.18
CA LEU A 219 -0.57 -2.33 16.10
C LEU A 219 0.89 -1.92 16.34
N LEU A 220 1.22 -1.48 17.57
CA LEU A 220 2.54 -0.94 17.87
C LEU A 220 3.65 -2.01 17.89
N ALA A 221 3.43 -3.14 18.54
CA ALA A 221 4.47 -4.18 18.67
C ALA A 221 4.86 -4.75 17.29
N GLY A 222 3.89 -5.05 16.44
CA GLY A 222 4.16 -5.51 15.08
C GLY A 222 4.82 -4.44 14.20
N LEU A 223 4.43 -3.16 14.35
CA LEU A 223 5.12 -2.06 13.67
C LEU A 223 6.60 -1.99 14.08
N VAL A 224 6.89 -2.10 15.38
CA VAL A 224 8.27 -2.07 15.89
C VAL A 224 9.08 -3.24 15.36
N GLU A 225 8.51 -4.43 15.31
CA GLU A 225 9.17 -5.62 14.78
C GLU A 225 9.56 -5.42 13.31
N VAL A 226 8.62 -4.97 12.49
CA VAL A 226 8.86 -4.67 11.07
C VAL A 226 9.96 -3.61 10.89
N LEU A 227 9.88 -2.51 11.63
CA LEU A 227 10.85 -1.42 11.57
C LEU A 227 12.24 -1.85 12.07
N SER A 228 12.33 -2.92 12.86
CA SER A 228 13.58 -3.42 13.44
C SER A 228 14.33 -4.40 12.54
N THR A 229 13.76 -4.82 11.42
CA THR A 229 14.37 -5.80 10.50
C THR A 229 15.65 -5.26 9.86
N ARG A 230 15.70 -3.94 9.56
CA ARG A 230 16.84 -3.25 8.97
C ARG A 230 16.96 -1.81 9.53
N PRO A 231 18.12 -1.13 9.38
CA PRO A 231 18.20 0.29 9.71
C PRO A 231 17.12 1.08 8.94
N THR A 232 16.26 1.80 9.67
CA THR A 232 15.10 2.49 9.09
C THR A 232 15.05 3.93 9.56
N LEU A 233 14.86 4.88 8.62
CA LEU A 233 14.62 6.29 8.92
C LEU A 233 13.15 6.64 8.66
N ILE A 234 12.47 7.16 9.67
CA ILE A 234 11.12 7.69 9.55
C ILE A 234 11.19 9.21 9.64
N VAL A 235 10.73 9.88 8.59
CA VAL A 235 10.59 11.34 8.54
C VAL A 235 9.14 11.68 8.84
N LEU A 236 8.90 12.35 9.99
CA LEU A 236 7.58 12.84 10.38
C LEU A 236 7.51 14.35 10.13
N ASP A 237 6.70 14.79 9.19
CA ASP A 237 6.57 16.19 8.82
C ASP A 237 5.30 16.82 9.41
N ASN A 238 5.39 18.09 9.83
CA ASN A 238 4.29 18.85 10.43
C ASN A 238 3.75 18.27 11.76
N CYS A 239 4.64 17.96 12.72
CA CYS A 239 4.27 17.36 14.01
C CYS A 239 3.53 18.31 14.99
N GLU A 240 3.53 19.61 14.74
CA GLU A 240 3.10 20.64 15.71
C GLU A 240 1.68 20.50 16.25
N HIS A 241 0.74 19.97 15.46
CA HIS A 241 -0.67 19.82 15.87
C HIS A 241 -0.98 18.45 16.51
N LEU A 242 0.00 17.53 16.52
CA LEU A 242 -0.12 16.15 17.04
C LEU A 242 1.07 15.81 17.96
N ILE A 243 1.67 16.82 18.61
CA ILE A 243 2.97 16.69 19.25
C ILE A 243 3.00 15.61 20.34
N ASP A 244 1.94 15.53 21.16
CA ASP A 244 1.84 14.53 22.23
C ASP A 244 1.70 13.11 21.70
N ALA A 245 0.97 12.92 20.61
CA ALA A 245 0.82 11.62 19.97
C ALA A 245 2.13 11.17 19.30
N VAL A 246 2.82 12.07 18.61
CA VAL A 246 4.15 11.83 18.03
C VAL A 246 5.17 11.51 19.12
N ALA A 247 5.18 12.27 20.24
CA ALA A 247 6.07 12.03 21.37
C ALA A 247 5.87 10.62 21.96
N ARG A 248 4.62 10.23 22.19
CA ARG A 248 4.29 8.87 22.66
C ARG A 248 4.77 7.78 21.69
N LEU A 249 4.46 7.94 20.41
CA LEU A 249 4.86 6.98 19.36
C LEU A 249 6.38 6.81 19.31
N VAL A 250 7.10 7.92 19.18
CA VAL A 250 8.57 7.93 19.10
C VAL A 250 9.21 7.27 20.31
N THR A 251 8.76 7.64 21.52
CA THR A 251 9.25 7.04 22.77
C THR A 251 9.04 5.53 22.80
N GLN A 252 7.86 5.06 22.45
CA GLN A 252 7.52 3.64 22.46
C GLN A 252 8.32 2.84 21.42
N VAL A 253 8.52 3.37 20.22
CA VAL A 253 9.29 2.70 19.16
C VAL A 253 10.78 2.65 19.52
N LEU A 254 11.36 3.77 20.00
CA LEU A 254 12.78 3.82 20.37
C LEU A 254 13.13 2.97 21.58
N ALA A 255 12.19 2.76 22.52
CA ALA A 255 12.36 1.86 23.65
C ALA A 255 12.44 0.37 23.22
N GLN A 256 11.78 -0.01 22.14
CA GLN A 256 11.67 -1.39 21.69
C GLN A 256 12.60 -1.73 20.52
N SER A 257 13.15 -0.75 19.80
CA SER A 257 14.04 -0.96 18.65
C SER A 257 15.31 -0.14 18.73
N GLN A 258 16.43 -0.75 18.37
CA GLN A 258 17.74 -0.08 18.22
C GLN A 258 18.04 0.32 16.77
N ARG A 259 17.22 -0.08 15.81
CA ARG A 259 17.45 0.10 14.36
C ARG A 259 16.61 1.20 13.73
N VAL A 260 15.70 1.80 14.49
CA VAL A 260 14.83 2.87 14.00
C VAL A 260 15.40 4.23 14.40
N SER A 261 15.41 5.15 13.43
CA SER A 261 15.73 6.55 13.62
C SER A 261 14.57 7.43 13.16
N PHE A 262 14.39 8.57 13.82
CA PHE A 262 13.37 9.56 13.50
C PHE A 262 13.98 10.90 13.14
N LEU A 263 13.47 11.50 12.06
CA LEU A 263 13.70 12.89 11.69
C LEU A 263 12.36 13.62 11.67
N ASN A 264 12.10 14.43 12.65
CA ASN A 264 10.83 15.13 12.79
C ASN A 264 10.95 16.60 12.38
N THR A 265 9.88 17.19 11.85
CA THR A 265 9.77 18.63 11.67
C THR A 265 8.63 19.18 12.52
N SER A 266 8.89 20.24 13.27
CA SER A 266 7.90 20.86 14.14
C SER A 266 8.21 22.34 14.39
N ARG A 267 7.25 23.07 14.94
CA ARG A 267 7.48 24.43 15.44
C ARG A 267 8.09 24.43 16.84
N GLU A 268 7.91 23.36 17.60
CA GLU A 268 8.48 23.15 18.93
C GLU A 268 9.05 21.73 19.06
N ALA A 269 9.89 21.51 20.09
CA ALA A 269 10.47 20.21 20.37
C ALA A 269 9.42 19.23 20.92
N LEU A 270 9.61 17.92 20.70
CA LEU A 270 8.76 16.87 21.28
C LEU A 270 8.92 16.74 22.80
N ARG A 271 10.08 17.17 23.33
CA ARG A 271 10.44 17.11 24.76
C ARG A 271 10.46 15.70 25.33
N VAL A 272 11.04 14.77 24.58
CA VAL A 272 11.22 13.37 24.98
C VAL A 272 12.70 13.05 25.22
N ASP A 273 12.97 12.03 26.01
CA ASP A 273 14.33 11.60 26.32
C ASP A 273 15.08 11.15 25.05
N GLY A 274 16.32 11.60 24.91
CA GLY A 274 17.15 11.29 23.74
C GLY A 274 16.87 12.13 22.51
N GLU A 275 15.97 13.12 22.60
CA GLU A 275 15.70 14.05 21.50
C GLU A 275 16.89 15.01 21.28
N HIS A 276 17.38 15.05 20.05
CA HIS A 276 18.35 16.04 19.58
C HIS A 276 17.65 17.11 18.74
N VAL A 277 17.52 18.30 19.32
CA VAL A 277 16.87 19.45 18.68
C VAL A 277 17.84 20.15 17.73
N TYR A 278 17.48 20.24 16.45
CA TYR A 278 18.14 21.04 15.44
C TYR A 278 17.35 22.32 15.18
N LEU A 279 17.86 23.45 15.64
CA LEU A 279 17.21 24.75 15.41
C LEU A 279 17.53 25.27 14.01
N LEU A 280 16.56 25.19 13.08
CA LEU A 280 16.70 25.73 11.75
C LEU A 280 16.61 27.25 11.76
N ARG A 281 17.77 27.87 11.52
CA ARG A 281 17.85 29.34 11.42
C ARG A 281 17.32 29.82 10.08
N PRO A 282 16.79 31.05 9.99
CA PRO A 282 16.48 31.72 8.71
C PRO A 282 17.69 31.77 7.77
N LEU A 283 17.48 32.10 6.51
CA LEU A 283 18.57 32.29 5.56
C LEU A 283 19.42 33.50 5.98
N ALA A 284 20.75 33.35 5.87
CA ALA A 284 21.67 34.41 6.16
C ALA A 284 21.48 35.58 5.15
N PHE A 285 21.52 36.79 5.66
CA PHE A 285 21.38 38.04 4.91
C PHE A 285 22.46 39.05 5.29
N PRO A 286 22.80 40.08 4.45
CA PRO A 286 23.81 41.05 4.71
C PRO A 286 23.55 41.86 6.02
N PRO A 287 24.55 42.04 6.88
CA PRO A 287 24.43 42.92 8.05
C PRO A 287 24.26 44.38 7.65
N HIS A 288 23.91 45.26 8.61
CA HIS A 288 23.84 46.70 8.37
C HIS A 288 25.27 47.31 8.16
N THR A 289 25.79 47.31 6.97
CA THR A 289 27.07 47.93 6.64
C THR A 289 27.05 48.54 5.26
N GLY A 290 27.29 49.84 5.15
CA GLY A 290 27.78 50.56 4.05
C GLY A 290 27.26 50.29 2.61
N ARG A 291 28.00 50.71 1.63
CA ARG A 291 27.73 50.48 0.20
C ARG A 291 28.00 49.01 -0.14
N LEU A 292 26.99 48.25 -0.49
CA LEU A 292 27.05 46.86 -0.94
C LEU A 292 27.07 46.84 -2.48
N THR A 293 28.04 46.11 -3.05
CA THR A 293 28.00 45.80 -4.48
C THR A 293 27.02 44.63 -4.75
N ALA A 294 26.51 44.52 -5.96
CA ALA A 294 25.62 43.45 -6.36
C ALA A 294 26.26 42.05 -6.14
N GLY A 295 27.56 41.89 -6.45
CA GLY A 295 28.31 40.64 -6.21
C GLY A 295 28.39 40.28 -4.75
N GLN A 296 28.66 41.27 -3.88
CA GLN A 296 28.68 41.06 -2.41
C GLN A 296 27.29 40.70 -1.86
N ALA A 297 26.25 41.33 -2.35
CA ALA A 297 24.87 41.02 -1.96
C ALA A 297 24.45 39.61 -2.38
N LEU A 298 24.76 39.21 -3.61
CA LEU A 298 24.47 37.87 -4.16
C LEU A 298 25.27 36.73 -3.47
N ALA A 299 26.32 37.03 -2.69
CA ALA A 299 26.97 36.01 -1.86
C ALA A 299 26.04 35.47 -0.75
N TRP A 300 25.03 36.23 -0.35
CA TRP A 300 24.10 35.88 0.74
C TRP A 300 22.89 35.08 0.24
N PRO A 301 22.57 33.92 0.87
CA PRO A 301 21.49 33.04 0.44
C PRO A 301 20.12 33.73 0.32
N ALA A 302 19.77 34.60 1.27
CA ALA A 302 18.50 35.32 1.25
C ALA A 302 18.36 36.22 0.03
N VAL A 303 19.43 36.92 -0.37
CA VAL A 303 19.46 37.78 -1.57
C VAL A 303 19.38 36.95 -2.86
N ARG A 304 20.11 35.82 -2.91
CA ARG A 304 20.00 34.89 -4.06
C ARG A 304 18.57 34.38 -4.23
N LEU A 305 17.96 33.91 -3.14
CA LEU A 305 16.57 33.46 -3.19
C LEU A 305 15.62 34.58 -3.66
N PHE A 306 15.78 35.79 -3.13
CA PHE A 306 14.97 36.93 -3.56
C PHE A 306 15.08 37.17 -5.05
N MET A 307 16.28 37.22 -5.61
CA MET A 307 16.50 37.47 -7.02
C MET A 307 16.02 36.34 -7.93
N ASP A 308 16.15 35.08 -7.49
CA ASP A 308 15.64 33.95 -8.24
C ASP A 308 14.11 33.95 -8.29
N ARG A 309 13.43 34.23 -7.17
CA ARG A 309 11.97 34.36 -7.09
C ARG A 309 11.45 35.58 -7.83
N ALA A 310 12.19 36.70 -7.83
CA ALA A 310 11.85 37.88 -8.60
C ALA A 310 11.90 37.60 -10.13
N ARG A 311 12.91 36.82 -10.60
CA ARG A 311 12.99 36.38 -12.02
C ARG A 311 11.83 35.43 -12.38
N GLU A 312 11.50 34.49 -11.53
CA GLU A 312 10.33 33.61 -11.71
C GLU A 312 9.02 34.40 -11.78
N GLY A 313 8.90 35.49 -11.00
CA GLY A 313 7.79 36.45 -11.03
C GLY A 313 7.82 37.47 -12.17
N GLY A 314 8.66 37.26 -13.20
CA GLY A 314 8.71 38.08 -14.40
C GLY A 314 9.58 39.35 -14.33
N ALA A 315 10.44 39.49 -13.30
CA ALA A 315 11.38 40.60 -13.25
C ALA A 315 12.55 40.38 -14.23
N PRO A 316 12.73 41.24 -15.25
CA PRO A 316 13.61 40.94 -16.41
C PRO A 316 15.10 41.25 -16.15
N TYR A 317 15.51 41.67 -14.95
CA TYR A 317 16.84 42.20 -14.72
C TYR A 317 17.67 41.46 -13.67
N ALA A 318 18.98 41.60 -13.81
CA ALA A 318 19.97 41.17 -12.81
C ALA A 318 20.13 42.26 -11.73
N LEU A 319 20.47 41.87 -10.51
CA LEU A 319 20.77 42.78 -9.42
C LEU A 319 21.92 43.74 -9.84
N ASP A 320 21.70 45.04 -9.77
CA ASP A 320 22.76 46.03 -9.93
C ASP A 320 23.24 46.61 -8.59
N ASN A 321 24.30 47.43 -8.62
CA ASN A 321 24.86 48.02 -7.39
C ASN A 321 23.94 49.08 -6.74
N ARG A 322 22.95 49.62 -7.46
CA ARG A 322 22.02 50.61 -6.93
C ARG A 322 20.95 49.91 -6.08
N ASP A 323 20.50 48.74 -6.55
CA ASP A 323 19.40 48.01 -5.94
C ASP A 323 19.91 47.05 -4.83
N ALA A 324 21.22 46.71 -4.80
CA ALA A 324 21.80 45.74 -3.88
C ALA A 324 21.49 46.06 -2.40
N ALA A 325 21.63 47.33 -2.01
CA ALA A 325 21.34 47.77 -0.65
C ALA A 325 19.85 47.67 -0.27
N THR A 326 18.97 47.97 -1.25
CA THR A 326 17.51 47.86 -1.09
C THR A 326 17.05 46.44 -0.94
N VAL A 327 17.54 45.52 -1.79
CA VAL A 327 17.23 44.07 -1.68
C VAL A 327 17.75 43.50 -0.36
N ALA A 328 18.98 43.86 0.07
CA ALA A 328 19.52 43.47 1.37
C ALA A 328 18.64 43.94 2.54
N ALA A 329 18.12 45.18 2.44
CA ALA A 329 17.22 45.75 3.44
C ALA A 329 15.86 45.01 3.46
N ILE A 330 15.31 44.64 2.30
CA ILE A 330 14.11 43.81 2.20
C ILE A 330 14.34 42.47 2.87
N CYS A 331 15.39 41.75 2.50
CA CYS A 331 15.70 40.43 3.08
C CYS A 331 15.87 40.48 4.59
N ARG A 332 16.43 41.56 5.12
CA ARG A 332 16.62 41.80 6.58
C ARG A 332 15.28 42.04 7.25
N ARG A 333 14.40 42.88 6.68
CA ARG A 333 13.04 43.13 7.19
C ARG A 333 12.20 41.88 7.27
N LEU A 334 12.47 40.90 6.40
CA LEU A 334 11.83 39.61 6.34
C LEU A 334 12.54 38.55 7.21
N ASP A 335 13.51 38.97 8.03
CA ASP A 335 14.31 38.09 8.90
C ASP A 335 14.96 36.89 8.19
N GLY A 336 15.19 36.99 6.87
CA GLY A 336 15.71 35.89 6.07
C GLY A 336 14.75 34.71 5.93
N ASN A 337 13.47 34.85 6.21
CA ASN A 337 12.47 33.80 6.10
C ASN A 337 12.20 33.45 4.62
N PRO A 338 12.46 32.20 4.16
CA PRO A 338 12.33 31.82 2.75
C PRO A 338 10.94 32.04 2.16
N LEU A 339 9.89 31.74 2.92
CA LEU A 339 8.50 31.91 2.47
C LEU A 339 8.17 33.40 2.30
N ALA A 340 8.50 34.22 3.30
CA ALA A 340 8.28 35.66 3.24
C ALA A 340 9.06 36.32 2.08
N ILE A 341 10.32 35.89 1.88
CA ILE A 341 11.15 36.35 0.75
C ILE A 341 10.49 35.99 -0.59
N GLY A 342 10.01 34.75 -0.75
CA GLY A 342 9.34 34.28 -1.97
C GLY A 342 8.08 35.11 -2.30
N LEU A 343 7.22 35.33 -1.30
CA LEU A 343 5.99 36.11 -1.44
C LEU A 343 6.26 37.58 -1.86
N VAL A 344 7.28 38.18 -1.27
CA VAL A 344 7.64 39.58 -1.56
C VAL A 344 8.36 39.69 -2.90
N ALA A 345 9.29 38.79 -3.21
CA ALA A 345 10.07 38.80 -4.43
C ALA A 345 9.19 38.59 -5.68
N SER A 346 8.13 37.78 -5.61
CA SER A 346 7.18 37.59 -6.72
C SER A 346 6.45 38.86 -7.16
N ARG A 347 6.43 39.90 -6.31
CA ARG A 347 5.81 41.19 -6.62
C ARG A 347 6.74 42.18 -7.33
N VAL A 348 8.02 41.84 -7.41
CA VAL A 348 9.01 42.75 -8.04
C VAL A 348 8.72 43.00 -9.53
N GLY A 349 8.21 41.99 -10.25
CA GLY A 349 7.81 42.15 -11.65
C GLY A 349 6.74 43.24 -11.85
N THR A 350 5.84 43.42 -10.87
CA THR A 350 4.72 44.38 -10.93
C THR A 350 5.11 45.77 -10.39
N TYR A 351 5.79 45.84 -9.27
CA TYR A 351 6.02 47.11 -8.54
C TYR A 351 7.47 47.59 -8.58
N GLY A 352 8.41 46.80 -9.12
CA GLY A 352 9.84 47.07 -9.04
C GLY A 352 10.40 46.88 -7.60
N ILE A 353 11.73 46.84 -7.48
CA ILE A 353 12.41 46.65 -6.18
C ILE A 353 12.09 47.77 -5.18
N HIS A 354 12.15 49.04 -5.64
CA HIS A 354 11.89 50.17 -4.77
C HIS A 354 10.40 50.27 -4.36
N GLY A 355 9.47 50.02 -5.31
CA GLY A 355 8.05 50.02 -4.99
C GLY A 355 7.68 48.97 -3.97
N VAL A 356 8.26 47.75 -4.06
CA VAL A 356 8.11 46.71 -3.06
C VAL A 356 8.71 47.13 -1.71
N SER A 357 9.88 47.78 -1.69
CA SER A 357 10.51 48.29 -0.48
C SER A 357 9.63 49.32 0.23
N ASP A 358 9.02 50.24 -0.51
CA ASP A 358 8.16 51.29 0.01
C ASP A 358 6.83 50.75 0.56
N LEU A 359 6.23 49.79 -0.16
CA LEU A 359 5.02 49.10 0.32
C LEU A 359 5.29 48.36 1.64
N LEU A 360 6.41 47.62 1.76
CA LEU A 360 6.82 46.99 3.00
C LEU A 360 7.07 47.98 4.13
N ALA A 361 7.66 49.16 3.84
CA ALA A 361 7.93 50.17 4.84
C ALA A 361 6.63 50.76 5.44
N ASN A 362 5.62 50.97 4.63
CA ASN A 362 4.37 51.56 5.04
C ASN A 362 3.43 50.60 5.80
N GLN A 363 3.31 49.37 5.38
CA GLN A 363 2.37 48.41 6.00
C GLN A 363 2.90 47.71 7.25
N LEU A 364 4.19 47.36 7.32
CA LEU A 364 4.78 46.81 8.55
C LEU A 364 4.73 47.82 9.71
N ALA A 365 4.76 49.11 9.44
CA ALA A 365 4.60 50.12 10.47
C ALA A 365 3.16 50.23 11.03
N LEU A 366 2.14 49.86 10.25
CA LEU A 366 0.73 49.89 10.66
C LEU A 366 0.30 48.64 11.46
N HIS A 367 0.76 47.44 11.08
CA HIS A 367 0.40 46.19 11.76
C HIS A 367 1.14 45.97 13.09
N TRP A 368 2.32 46.52 13.29
CA TRP A 368 3.07 46.38 14.54
C TRP A 368 2.41 47.07 15.75
N GLN A 369 1.42 47.93 15.53
CA GLN A 369 0.70 48.60 16.64
C GLN A 369 -0.45 47.79 17.22
N GLY A 370 -0.86 46.64 16.61
CA GLY A 370 -2.11 45.92 16.96
C GLY A 370 -2.02 44.76 17.92
N ARG A 371 -0.94 44.01 18.02
CA ARG A 371 -0.86 42.79 18.91
C ARG A 371 0.42 42.72 19.71
N ARG A 372 0.33 43.06 20.99
CA ARG A 372 1.48 43.15 21.95
C ARG A 372 1.99 41.80 22.47
N ASN A 373 1.31 40.64 22.25
CA ASN A 373 1.58 39.40 23.00
C ASN A 373 2.04 38.20 22.11
N ALA A 374 2.33 38.33 20.82
CA ALA A 374 2.82 37.23 20.01
C ALA A 374 4.34 37.29 19.79
N VAL A 375 5.00 36.15 19.71
CA VAL A 375 6.44 36.03 19.49
C VAL A 375 6.84 36.69 18.17
N PRO A 376 7.85 37.60 18.09
CA PRO A 376 8.17 38.43 16.93
C PRO A 376 8.33 37.68 15.60
N ARG A 377 8.79 36.42 15.63
CA ARG A 377 9.04 35.58 14.44
C ARG A 377 7.76 35.02 13.78
N HIS A 378 6.69 34.77 14.55
CA HIS A 378 5.38 34.37 14.01
C HIS A 378 4.63 35.54 13.42
N GLN A 379 4.80 36.71 13.94
CA GLN A 379 4.21 37.97 13.46
C GLN A 379 4.69 38.29 12.04
N THR A 380 5.93 37.96 11.67
CA THR A 380 6.49 38.29 10.35
C THR A 380 5.85 37.48 9.21
N VAL A 381 5.59 36.18 9.41
CA VAL A 381 5.00 35.32 8.33
C VAL A 381 3.51 35.62 8.20
N GLU A 382 2.79 35.74 9.31
CA GLU A 382 1.36 36.06 9.31
C GLU A 382 1.12 37.48 8.71
N ALA A 383 1.93 38.48 9.13
CA ALA A 383 1.89 39.80 8.53
C ALA A 383 2.24 39.84 7.03
N MET A 384 3.10 38.92 6.55
CA MET A 384 3.43 38.82 5.14
C MET A 384 2.32 38.13 4.32
N ILE A 385 1.65 37.15 4.90
CA ILE A 385 0.47 36.57 4.28
C ILE A 385 -0.66 37.59 4.27
N ASP A 386 -0.90 38.33 5.36
CA ASP A 386 -1.87 39.45 5.41
C ASP A 386 -1.55 40.49 4.33
N TRP A 387 -0.30 40.91 4.22
CA TRP A 387 0.10 41.88 3.19
C TRP A 387 -0.12 41.35 1.76
N SER A 388 0.27 40.10 1.48
CA SER A 388 0.04 39.47 0.19
C SER A 388 -1.46 39.33 -0.12
N HIS A 389 -2.25 38.99 0.90
CA HIS A 389 -3.70 38.91 0.84
C HIS A 389 -4.37 40.24 0.56
N ASP A 390 -3.95 41.33 1.23
CA ASP A 390 -4.53 42.66 1.06
C ASP A 390 -4.30 43.23 -0.36
N LEU A 391 -3.24 42.76 -1.03
CA LEU A 391 -2.97 43.11 -2.42
C LEU A 391 -3.77 42.28 -3.45
N LEU A 392 -4.55 41.28 -2.97
CA LEU A 392 -5.38 40.47 -3.86
C LEU A 392 -6.69 41.20 -4.20
N PRO A 393 -7.19 41.11 -5.44
CA PRO A 393 -8.57 41.42 -5.78
C PRO A 393 -9.52 40.56 -4.89
N GLU A 394 -10.72 41.08 -4.63
CA GLU A 394 -11.71 40.35 -3.79
C GLU A 394 -12.03 38.97 -4.33
N ARG A 395 -12.12 38.80 -5.64
CA ARG A 395 -12.32 37.51 -6.31
C ARG A 395 -11.21 36.53 -5.94
N ASP A 396 -9.95 36.91 -6.02
CA ASP A 396 -8.79 36.02 -5.73
C ASP A 396 -8.72 35.67 -4.25
N ARG A 397 -9.11 36.58 -3.35
CA ARG A 397 -9.26 36.32 -1.92
C ARG A 397 -10.28 35.21 -1.66
N GLN A 398 -11.46 35.34 -2.26
CA GLN A 398 -12.54 34.35 -2.11
C GLN A 398 -12.12 32.97 -2.66
N VAL A 399 -11.40 32.94 -3.79
CA VAL A 399 -10.84 31.71 -4.35
C VAL A 399 -9.82 31.11 -3.39
N LEU A 400 -8.90 31.89 -2.86
CA LEU A 400 -7.90 31.40 -1.88
C LEU A 400 -8.55 30.80 -0.63
N TYR A 401 -9.59 31.45 -0.07
CA TYR A 401 -10.34 30.92 1.08
C TYR A 401 -10.98 29.56 0.74
N ARG A 402 -11.66 29.47 -0.41
CA ARG A 402 -12.33 28.24 -0.85
C ARG A 402 -11.35 27.10 -1.12
N LEU A 403 -10.14 27.37 -1.64
CA LEU A 403 -9.10 26.36 -1.83
C LEU A 403 -8.56 25.76 -0.53
N SER A 404 -8.76 26.43 0.62
CA SER A 404 -8.30 25.91 1.91
C SER A 404 -9.01 24.63 2.37
N VAL A 405 -10.13 24.24 1.74
CA VAL A 405 -10.85 22.99 2.02
C VAL A 405 -10.06 21.75 1.61
N PHE A 406 -9.12 21.90 0.66
CA PHE A 406 -8.31 20.78 0.21
C PHE A 406 -7.20 20.41 1.21
N SER A 407 -6.92 19.11 1.30
CA SER A 407 -5.79 18.55 2.03
C SER A 407 -4.76 17.97 1.05
N GLY A 408 -3.52 18.43 1.15
CA GLY A 408 -2.46 17.97 0.27
C GLY A 408 -2.56 18.52 -1.16
N ALA A 409 -2.27 17.68 -2.14
CA ALA A 409 -2.32 18.06 -3.55
C ALA A 409 -3.69 17.74 -4.18
N PHE A 410 -4.14 18.58 -5.12
CA PHE A 410 -5.40 18.42 -5.85
C PHE A 410 -5.25 18.87 -7.31
N SER A 411 -6.13 18.42 -8.18
CA SER A 411 -6.10 18.76 -9.61
C SER A 411 -6.71 20.14 -9.89
N MET A 412 -6.40 20.73 -11.05
CA MET A 412 -7.03 21.97 -11.52
C MET A 412 -8.55 21.80 -11.69
N GLU A 413 -9.00 20.63 -12.16
CA GLU A 413 -10.42 20.29 -12.28
C GLU A 413 -11.12 20.34 -10.92
N ALA A 414 -10.54 19.66 -9.90
CA ALA A 414 -11.06 19.68 -8.54
C ALA A 414 -11.15 21.11 -7.98
N ALA A 415 -10.09 21.90 -8.20
CA ALA A 415 -10.06 23.29 -7.76
C ALA A 415 -11.22 24.11 -8.38
N ILE A 416 -11.42 24.00 -9.69
CA ILE A 416 -12.48 24.72 -10.41
C ILE A 416 -13.86 24.27 -9.93
N ASP A 417 -14.11 22.96 -9.83
CA ASP A 417 -15.41 22.42 -9.41
C ASP A 417 -15.81 22.86 -8.00
N VAL A 418 -14.86 22.89 -7.08
CA VAL A 418 -15.11 23.22 -5.68
C VAL A 418 -15.26 24.73 -5.47
N VAL A 419 -14.43 25.52 -6.16
CA VAL A 419 -14.38 26.98 -5.97
C VAL A 419 -15.51 27.69 -6.70
N SER A 420 -15.98 27.16 -7.85
CA SER A 420 -16.96 27.83 -8.70
C SER A 420 -18.37 27.76 -8.13
N ASP A 421 -19.15 28.85 -8.34
CA ASP A 421 -20.57 28.96 -8.04
C ASP A 421 -21.23 30.00 -8.96
N GLU A 422 -22.41 30.48 -8.57
CA GLU A 422 -23.12 31.52 -9.34
C GLU A 422 -22.38 32.88 -9.34
N VAL A 423 -21.54 33.11 -8.30
CA VAL A 423 -20.75 34.36 -8.13
C VAL A 423 -19.39 34.25 -8.83
N ILE A 424 -18.71 33.11 -8.66
CA ILE A 424 -17.40 32.87 -9.26
C ILE A 424 -17.55 31.75 -10.30
N ARG A 425 -17.57 32.13 -11.57
CA ARG A 425 -17.70 31.17 -12.68
C ARG A 425 -16.39 30.43 -12.94
N ALA A 426 -16.46 29.27 -13.56
CA ALA A 426 -15.30 28.38 -13.82
C ALA A 426 -14.10 29.09 -14.47
N HIS A 427 -14.30 29.94 -15.49
CA HIS A 427 -13.21 30.67 -16.10
C HIS A 427 -12.57 31.70 -15.15
N GLN A 428 -13.37 32.36 -14.31
CA GLN A 428 -12.89 33.30 -13.29
C GLN A 428 -12.12 32.59 -12.18
N ALA A 429 -12.55 31.38 -11.78
CA ALA A 429 -11.82 30.53 -10.82
C ALA A 429 -10.45 30.12 -11.39
N SER A 430 -10.42 29.71 -12.67
CA SER A 430 -9.16 29.34 -13.35
C SER A 430 -8.18 30.53 -13.45
N GLU A 431 -8.67 31.71 -13.81
CA GLU A 431 -7.84 32.93 -13.84
C GLU A 431 -7.29 33.25 -12.44
N ALA A 432 -8.15 33.26 -11.43
CA ALA A 432 -7.76 33.57 -10.06
C ALA A 432 -6.74 32.54 -9.49
N ILE A 433 -6.88 31.26 -9.80
CA ILE A 433 -5.90 30.25 -9.44
C ILE A 433 -4.55 30.53 -10.11
N GLY A 434 -4.55 30.92 -11.40
CA GLY A 434 -3.35 31.35 -12.10
C GLY A 434 -2.69 32.54 -11.40
N ASP A 435 -3.47 33.58 -11.09
CA ASP A 435 -3.02 34.77 -10.35
C ASP A 435 -2.43 34.40 -8.94
N LEU A 436 -3.02 33.45 -8.25
CA LEU A 436 -2.51 32.95 -6.95
C LEU A 436 -1.20 32.15 -7.08
N ILE A 437 -1.03 31.44 -8.21
CA ILE A 437 0.22 30.72 -8.53
C ILE A 437 1.33 31.75 -8.79
N ASP A 438 1.08 32.74 -9.65
CA ASP A 438 2.04 33.81 -9.99
C ASP A 438 2.47 34.59 -8.72
N LYS A 439 1.56 34.70 -7.76
CA LYS A 439 1.80 35.37 -6.48
C LYS A 439 2.43 34.48 -5.42
N SER A 440 2.80 33.24 -5.76
CA SER A 440 3.42 32.25 -4.86
C SER A 440 2.59 31.88 -3.61
N LEU A 441 1.27 32.10 -3.63
CA LEU A 441 0.34 31.69 -2.58
C LEU A 441 -0.13 30.25 -2.76
N VAL A 442 -0.04 29.76 -4.00
CA VAL A 442 -0.36 28.41 -4.41
C VAL A 442 0.84 27.84 -5.16
N SER A 443 1.24 26.61 -4.87
CA SER A 443 2.32 25.92 -5.55
C SER A 443 1.79 24.93 -6.58
N VAL A 444 2.54 24.74 -7.66
CA VAL A 444 2.23 23.80 -8.74
C VAL A 444 3.36 22.80 -8.89
N SER A 445 3.01 21.54 -9.07
CA SER A 445 3.95 20.48 -9.42
C SER A 445 3.43 19.68 -10.61
N ALA A 446 4.33 19.31 -11.52
CA ALA A 446 4.04 18.34 -12.58
C ALA A 446 4.23 16.93 -12.03
N GLY A 447 3.19 16.10 -12.11
CA GLY A 447 3.23 14.70 -11.66
C GLY A 447 2.73 13.73 -12.72
N GLU A 448 2.79 12.43 -12.43
CA GLU A 448 2.14 11.41 -13.27
C GLU A 448 0.62 11.71 -13.29
N GLY A 449 0.06 11.96 -14.46
CA GLY A 449 -1.38 12.22 -14.65
C GLY A 449 -1.78 13.69 -14.75
N GLY A 450 -0.86 14.68 -14.62
CA GLY A 450 -1.23 16.10 -14.86
C GLY A 450 -0.54 17.11 -13.97
N THR A 451 -1.19 18.28 -13.89
CA THR A 451 -0.75 19.39 -13.05
C THR A 451 -1.43 19.32 -11.69
N TRP A 452 -0.63 19.24 -10.64
CA TRP A 452 -1.07 19.19 -9.25
C TRP A 452 -0.88 20.54 -8.57
N ILE A 453 -1.88 20.95 -7.84
CA ILE A 453 -1.94 22.20 -7.09
C ILE A 453 -1.86 21.89 -5.60
N ARG A 454 -1.14 22.70 -4.84
CA ARG A 454 -1.04 22.58 -3.39
C ARG A 454 -0.95 23.97 -2.74
N LEU A 455 -1.66 24.16 -1.64
CA LEU A 455 -1.42 25.27 -0.73
C LEU A 455 -0.30 24.90 0.26
N LEU A 456 0.58 25.85 0.54
CA LEU A 456 1.48 25.70 1.68
C LEU A 456 0.65 25.68 2.97
N GLU A 457 1.03 24.84 3.94
CA GLU A 457 0.21 24.61 5.14
C GLU A 457 -0.09 25.91 5.90
N THR A 458 0.89 26.82 6.01
CA THR A 458 0.70 28.15 6.62
C THR A 458 -0.33 28.99 5.87
N THR A 459 -0.33 28.96 4.53
CA THR A 459 -1.30 29.66 3.67
C THR A 459 -2.68 29.00 3.77
N ARG A 460 -2.74 27.66 3.81
CA ARG A 460 -3.96 26.89 3.99
C ARG A 460 -4.64 27.20 5.32
N ALA A 461 -3.89 27.16 6.42
CA ALA A 461 -4.40 27.46 7.76
C ALA A 461 -4.96 28.88 7.85
N TYR A 462 -4.23 29.87 7.32
CA TYR A 462 -4.67 31.26 7.24
C TYR A 462 -5.98 31.40 6.44
N ALA A 463 -6.05 30.79 5.26
CA ALA A 463 -7.21 30.83 4.40
C ALA A 463 -8.42 30.09 4.99
N ALA A 464 -8.20 28.98 5.71
CA ALA A 464 -9.23 28.21 6.40
C ALA A 464 -9.87 29.01 7.55
N GLU A 465 -9.07 29.76 8.32
CA GLU A 465 -9.58 30.66 9.36
C GLU A 465 -10.52 31.72 8.76
N ARG A 466 -10.12 32.31 7.61
CA ARG A 466 -10.96 33.32 6.92
C ARG A 466 -12.21 32.69 6.30
N LEU A 467 -12.14 31.46 5.78
CA LEU A 467 -13.30 30.72 5.29
C LEU A 467 -14.29 30.42 6.44
N ALA A 468 -13.78 30.09 7.63
CA ALA A 468 -14.60 29.76 8.80
C ALA A 468 -15.56 30.90 9.20
N ASP A 469 -15.14 32.15 8.97
CA ASP A 469 -15.93 33.35 9.24
C ASP A 469 -16.99 33.64 8.15
N THR A 470 -17.07 32.80 7.12
CA THR A 470 -17.98 33.01 5.99
C THR A 470 -19.19 32.08 6.02
N ARG A 471 -20.33 32.56 5.48
CA ARG A 471 -21.55 31.71 5.31
C ARG A 471 -21.40 30.65 4.23
N VAL A 472 -20.36 30.72 3.42
CA VAL A 472 -20.13 29.81 2.27
C VAL A 472 -19.31 28.57 2.64
N ARG A 473 -18.80 28.48 3.88
CA ARG A 473 -17.94 27.38 4.33
C ARG A 473 -18.55 25.99 4.07
N ASP A 474 -19.78 25.79 4.54
CA ASP A 474 -20.45 24.48 4.42
C ASP A 474 -20.78 24.16 2.97
N GLU A 475 -21.14 25.17 2.17
CA GLU A 475 -21.41 24.96 0.75
C GLU A 475 -20.14 24.59 -0.04
N VAL A 476 -18.99 25.18 0.27
CA VAL A 476 -17.69 24.81 -0.30
C VAL A 476 -17.31 23.38 0.10
N ALA A 477 -17.47 23.02 1.37
CA ALA A 477 -17.22 21.68 1.85
C ALA A 477 -18.16 20.64 1.22
N ARG A 478 -19.43 20.99 1.00
CA ARG A 478 -20.39 20.15 0.27
C ARG A 478 -19.93 19.93 -1.18
N ARG A 479 -19.54 20.99 -1.91
CA ARG A 479 -19.03 20.85 -3.28
C ARG A 479 -17.76 20.00 -3.34
N HIS A 480 -16.86 20.16 -2.37
CA HIS A 480 -15.70 19.29 -2.21
C HIS A 480 -16.10 17.82 -2.04
N ALA A 481 -17.05 17.52 -1.16
CA ALA A 481 -17.55 16.17 -0.96
C ALA A 481 -18.22 15.58 -2.21
N VAL A 482 -19.04 16.37 -2.91
CA VAL A 482 -19.69 15.98 -4.18
C VAL A 482 -18.66 15.72 -5.28
N HIS A 483 -17.64 16.56 -5.41
CA HIS A 483 -16.55 16.35 -6.39
C HIS A 483 -15.86 14.99 -6.18
N TYR A 484 -15.45 14.70 -4.94
CA TYR A 484 -14.75 13.43 -4.65
C TYR A 484 -15.68 12.22 -4.72
N ALA A 485 -16.97 12.35 -4.40
CA ALA A 485 -17.96 11.32 -4.68
C ALA A 485 -18.04 11.00 -6.18
N GLY A 486 -18.15 12.03 -7.02
CA GLY A 486 -18.18 11.88 -8.49
C GLY A 486 -16.89 11.26 -9.04
N ARG A 487 -15.71 11.66 -8.52
CA ARG A 487 -14.41 11.11 -8.92
C ARG A 487 -14.30 9.61 -8.57
N LEU A 488 -14.65 9.21 -7.36
CA LEU A 488 -14.69 7.81 -6.94
C LEU A 488 -15.67 6.99 -7.81
N GLN A 489 -16.84 7.56 -8.14
CA GLN A 489 -17.85 6.89 -8.96
C GLN A 489 -17.35 6.66 -10.39
N ARG A 490 -16.68 7.66 -11.01
CA ARG A 490 -16.10 7.51 -12.35
C ARG A 490 -14.94 6.50 -12.36
N GLY A 491 -14.11 6.47 -11.33
CA GLY A 491 -13.06 5.47 -11.15
C GLY A 491 -13.62 4.04 -11.04
N ALA A 492 -14.68 3.86 -10.24
CA ALA A 492 -15.36 2.58 -10.08
C ALA A 492 -16.05 2.09 -11.38
N ALA A 493 -16.40 3.00 -12.30
CA ALA A 493 -16.96 2.66 -13.61
C ALA A 493 -15.90 2.16 -14.64
N GLY A 494 -14.65 1.97 -14.22
CA GLY A 494 -13.59 1.39 -15.05
C GLY A 494 -12.81 2.40 -15.90
N ASN A 495 -12.94 3.69 -15.64
CA ASN A 495 -12.12 4.72 -16.29
C ASN A 495 -10.74 4.80 -15.59
N ALA A 496 -9.75 4.09 -16.13
CA ALA A 496 -8.40 4.04 -15.56
C ALA A 496 -7.72 5.43 -15.43
N ALA A 497 -8.10 6.39 -16.26
CA ALA A 497 -7.58 7.76 -16.19
C ALA A 497 -8.13 8.54 -14.99
N GLU A 498 -9.27 8.12 -14.45
CA GLU A 498 -9.98 8.75 -13.33
C GLU A 498 -9.94 7.88 -12.07
N ALA A 499 -9.18 6.78 -12.07
CA ALA A 499 -8.97 5.97 -10.88
C ALA A 499 -8.41 6.84 -9.73
N PRO A 500 -8.93 6.69 -8.50
CA PRO A 500 -8.45 7.47 -7.37
C PRO A 500 -6.96 7.19 -7.12
N GLN A 501 -6.20 8.25 -6.85
CA GLN A 501 -4.77 8.18 -6.59
C GLN A 501 -4.48 8.35 -5.09
N ALA A 502 -3.31 7.95 -4.63
CA ALA A 502 -2.91 8.12 -3.23
C ALA A 502 -3.03 9.59 -2.75
N SER A 503 -2.83 10.57 -3.64
CA SER A 503 -3.03 12.00 -3.38
C SER A 503 -4.49 12.38 -3.05
N ASP A 504 -5.47 11.59 -3.51
CA ASP A 504 -6.89 11.86 -3.24
C ASP A 504 -7.32 11.45 -1.82
N LEU A 505 -6.54 10.57 -1.16
CA LEU A 505 -6.91 9.96 0.12
C LEU A 505 -7.20 10.98 1.21
N GLY A 506 -6.37 12.02 1.35
CA GLY A 506 -6.58 13.10 2.31
C GLY A 506 -7.90 13.84 2.08
N ASN A 507 -8.23 14.11 0.82
CA ASN A 507 -9.45 14.83 0.44
C ASN A 507 -10.71 13.95 0.60
N VAL A 508 -10.63 12.65 0.28
CA VAL A 508 -11.74 11.69 0.51
C VAL A 508 -12.03 11.57 2.00
N ARG A 509 -10.99 11.51 2.85
CA ARG A 509 -11.14 11.52 4.32
C ARG A 509 -11.85 12.76 4.82
N LEU A 510 -11.42 13.94 4.36
CA LEU A 510 -12.07 15.20 4.75
C LEU A 510 -13.53 15.27 4.27
N ALA A 511 -13.83 14.79 3.07
CA ALA A 511 -15.19 14.73 2.55
C ALA A 511 -16.10 13.85 3.43
N MET A 512 -15.63 12.64 3.80
CA MET A 512 -16.35 11.76 4.71
C MET A 512 -16.50 12.39 6.10
N GLU A 513 -15.42 12.98 6.64
CA GLU A 513 -15.47 13.60 7.96
C GLU A 513 -16.51 14.74 8.01
N TRP A 514 -16.52 15.62 7.01
CA TRP A 514 -17.52 16.69 6.92
C TRP A 514 -18.94 16.14 6.85
N CYS A 515 -19.19 15.12 6.02
CA CYS A 515 -20.52 14.52 5.88
C CYS A 515 -21.06 13.93 7.19
N PHE A 516 -20.21 13.28 7.97
CA PHE A 516 -20.60 12.63 9.23
C PHE A 516 -20.50 13.56 10.44
N ALA A 517 -19.65 14.60 10.42
CA ALA A 517 -19.59 15.59 11.47
C ALA A 517 -20.90 16.38 11.55
N ALA A 518 -21.44 16.52 12.73
CA ALA A 518 -22.75 17.18 12.98
C ALA A 518 -23.90 16.70 12.06
N HIS A 519 -23.76 15.54 11.41
CA HIS A 519 -24.73 14.94 10.48
C HIS A 519 -25.12 15.85 9.29
N HIS A 520 -24.12 16.56 8.71
CA HIS A 520 -24.35 17.50 7.60
C HIS A 520 -25.03 16.85 6.38
N ASP A 521 -24.51 15.69 5.92
CA ASP A 521 -25.08 14.93 4.80
C ASP A 521 -24.76 13.44 4.92
N LEU A 522 -25.55 12.73 5.72
CA LEU A 522 -25.35 11.29 5.95
C LEU A 522 -25.51 10.45 4.68
N THR A 523 -26.36 10.90 3.75
CA THR A 523 -26.61 10.21 2.48
C THR A 523 -25.34 10.25 1.61
N LEU A 524 -24.80 11.44 1.41
CA LEU A 524 -23.54 11.63 0.67
C LEU A 524 -22.37 10.93 1.35
N GLY A 525 -22.29 11.00 2.69
CA GLY A 525 -21.26 10.32 3.47
C GLY A 525 -21.26 8.80 3.29
N ALA A 526 -22.44 8.18 3.32
CA ALA A 526 -22.60 6.74 3.08
C ALA A 526 -22.23 6.36 1.62
N GLN A 527 -22.61 7.19 0.64
CA GLN A 527 -22.25 7.00 -0.77
C GLN A 527 -20.74 7.11 -0.99
N ILE A 528 -20.07 8.14 -0.45
CA ILE A 528 -18.62 8.28 -0.53
C ILE A 528 -17.94 7.07 0.12
N SER A 529 -18.40 6.66 1.32
CA SER A 529 -17.83 5.51 2.03
C SER A 529 -17.97 4.23 1.21
N SER A 530 -19.13 3.96 0.60
CA SER A 530 -19.33 2.76 -0.21
C SER A 530 -18.45 2.74 -1.47
N LEU A 531 -18.13 3.88 -2.05
CA LEU A 531 -17.26 4.01 -3.20
C LEU A 531 -15.77 3.96 -2.79
N ALA A 532 -15.42 4.46 -1.61
CA ALA A 532 -14.04 4.52 -1.13
C ALA A 532 -13.55 3.19 -0.53
N THR A 533 -14.45 2.40 0.10
CA THR A 533 -14.03 1.19 0.83
C THR A 533 -13.41 0.09 -0.05
N PRO A 534 -13.86 -0.18 -1.29
CA PRO A 534 -13.14 -1.10 -2.18
C PRO A 534 -11.72 -0.60 -2.49
N TRP A 535 -11.55 0.71 -2.73
CA TRP A 535 -10.24 1.30 -2.97
C TRP A 535 -9.35 1.26 -1.71
N LEU A 536 -9.89 1.49 -0.50
CA LEU A 536 -9.14 1.33 0.75
C LEU A 536 -8.64 -0.12 0.93
N LEU A 537 -9.43 -1.12 0.53
CA LEU A 537 -9.00 -2.53 0.53
C LEU A 537 -7.84 -2.76 -0.45
N GLU A 538 -7.92 -2.18 -1.66
CA GLU A 538 -6.85 -2.25 -2.66
C GLU A 538 -5.55 -1.61 -2.16
N GLN A 539 -5.65 -0.53 -1.37
CA GLN A 539 -4.50 0.12 -0.72
C GLN A 539 -4.05 -0.60 0.56
N SER A 540 -4.67 -1.74 0.90
CA SER A 540 -4.43 -2.49 2.13
C SER A 540 -4.66 -1.69 3.43
N LEU A 541 -5.49 -0.64 3.39
CA LEU A 541 -5.89 0.18 4.54
C LEU A 541 -7.06 -0.48 5.30
N LEU A 542 -6.82 -1.71 5.83
CA LEU A 542 -7.86 -2.59 6.37
C LEU A 542 -8.58 -1.99 7.59
N ASP A 543 -7.83 -1.48 8.57
CA ASP A 543 -8.41 -0.85 9.78
C ASP A 543 -9.24 0.38 9.44
N GLU A 544 -8.76 1.20 8.52
CA GLU A 544 -9.49 2.37 8.05
C GLU A 544 -10.76 1.96 7.30
N CYS A 545 -10.68 0.95 6.43
CA CYS A 545 -11.83 0.38 5.74
C CYS A 545 -12.88 -0.11 6.75
N LYS A 546 -12.45 -0.90 7.75
CA LYS A 546 -13.33 -1.42 8.83
C LYS A 546 -14.02 -0.29 9.58
N ARG A 547 -13.29 0.74 10.03
CA ARG A 547 -13.87 1.89 10.73
C ARG A 547 -14.82 2.71 9.84
N CYS A 548 -14.42 2.93 8.58
CA CYS A 548 -15.25 3.63 7.61
C CYS A 548 -16.59 2.91 7.40
N CYS A 549 -16.57 1.60 7.15
CA CYS A 549 -17.77 0.77 7.01
C CYS A 549 -18.64 0.81 8.27
N ALA A 550 -18.04 0.58 9.45
CA ALA A 550 -18.78 0.56 10.72
C ALA A 550 -19.48 1.90 11.00
N ARG A 551 -18.78 3.03 10.78
CA ARG A 551 -19.37 4.38 10.94
C ARG A 551 -20.50 4.63 9.95
N ALA A 552 -20.29 4.29 8.67
CA ALA A 552 -21.27 4.51 7.62
C ALA A 552 -22.54 3.64 7.84
N LEU A 553 -22.37 2.38 8.24
CA LEU A 553 -23.47 1.47 8.55
C LEU A 553 -24.26 1.90 9.81
N ALA A 554 -23.55 2.36 10.86
CA ALA A 554 -24.17 2.85 12.10
C ALA A 554 -25.04 4.12 11.87
N LEU A 555 -24.63 4.98 10.94
CA LEU A 555 -25.30 6.24 10.62
C LEU A 555 -26.11 6.17 9.31
N LEU A 556 -26.35 4.96 8.77
CA LEU A 556 -26.97 4.77 7.46
C LEU A 556 -28.43 5.28 7.46
N PRO A 557 -28.78 6.25 6.59
CA PRO A 557 -30.15 6.74 6.47
C PRO A 557 -31.12 5.66 6.00
N GLU A 558 -32.38 5.73 6.47
CA GLU A 558 -33.42 4.76 6.13
C GLU A 558 -33.58 4.50 4.61
N PRO A 559 -33.53 5.53 3.72
CA PRO A 559 -33.66 5.31 2.27
C PRO A 559 -32.48 4.51 1.64
N LEU A 560 -31.34 4.43 2.33
CA LEU A 560 -30.20 3.65 1.86
C LEU A 560 -30.13 2.26 2.47
N ARG A 561 -31.01 1.91 3.39
CA ARG A 561 -31.12 0.53 3.91
C ARG A 561 -31.64 -0.39 2.82
N SER A 562 -31.13 -1.61 2.82
CA SER A 562 -31.39 -2.63 1.77
C SER A 562 -31.09 -2.11 0.36
N SER A 563 -30.11 -1.21 0.23
CA SER A 563 -29.63 -0.67 -1.04
C SER A 563 -28.28 -1.24 -1.43
N ARG A 564 -27.82 -0.93 -2.66
CA ARG A 564 -26.48 -1.26 -3.14
C ARG A 564 -25.38 -0.61 -2.26
N VAL A 565 -25.62 0.57 -1.70
CA VAL A 565 -24.68 1.26 -0.80
C VAL A 565 -24.45 0.44 0.46
N GLU A 566 -25.51 -0.01 1.14
CA GLU A 566 -25.38 -0.89 2.30
C GLU A 566 -24.66 -2.20 1.95
N LEU A 567 -25.05 -2.82 0.83
CA LEU A 567 -24.45 -4.09 0.40
C LEU A 567 -22.95 -3.98 0.17
N THR A 568 -22.48 -2.93 -0.52
CA THR A 568 -21.05 -2.70 -0.78
C THR A 568 -20.27 -2.45 0.51
N LEU A 569 -20.85 -1.71 1.47
CA LEU A 569 -20.24 -1.51 2.78
C LEU A 569 -20.11 -2.83 3.55
N LEU A 570 -21.15 -3.69 3.53
CA LEU A 570 -21.13 -4.99 4.17
C LEU A 570 -20.13 -5.96 3.52
N GLU A 571 -20.06 -6.00 2.18
CA GLU A 571 -19.06 -6.80 1.46
C GLU A 571 -17.62 -6.35 1.80
N SER A 572 -17.36 -5.02 1.79
CA SER A 572 -16.05 -4.47 2.13
C SER A 572 -15.65 -4.76 3.58
N LEU A 573 -16.61 -4.65 4.50
CA LEU A 573 -16.41 -4.96 5.91
C LEU A 573 -16.11 -6.45 6.12
N ALA A 574 -16.83 -7.34 5.43
CA ALA A 574 -16.59 -8.79 5.49
C ALA A 574 -15.17 -9.15 5.00
N ILE A 575 -14.72 -8.53 3.90
CA ILE A 575 -13.35 -8.71 3.38
C ILE A 575 -12.32 -8.21 4.40
N ALA A 576 -12.53 -7.03 4.98
CA ALA A 576 -11.62 -6.47 5.99
C ALA A 576 -11.53 -7.38 7.22
N CYS A 577 -12.67 -7.82 7.78
CA CYS A 577 -12.70 -8.74 8.91
C CYS A 577 -11.97 -10.06 8.60
N TYR A 578 -12.25 -10.67 7.43
CA TYR A 578 -11.58 -11.90 7.02
C TYR A 578 -10.05 -11.73 6.92
N THR A 579 -9.60 -10.67 6.27
CA THR A 579 -8.16 -10.41 6.07
C THR A 579 -7.44 -10.12 7.40
N MET A 580 -8.13 -9.50 8.35
CA MET A 580 -7.63 -9.22 9.70
C MET A 580 -7.71 -10.42 10.65
N GLY A 581 -8.24 -11.56 10.21
CA GLY A 581 -8.38 -12.76 11.04
C GLY A 581 -9.49 -12.70 12.08
N ASP A 582 -10.46 -11.80 11.90
CA ASP A 582 -11.68 -11.72 12.71
C ASP A 582 -12.79 -12.53 12.04
N TYR A 583 -12.70 -13.86 12.19
CA TYR A 583 -13.59 -14.81 11.54
C TYR A 583 -14.89 -15.07 12.30
N GLU A 584 -15.01 -14.59 13.54
CA GLU A 584 -16.15 -14.78 14.43
C GLU A 584 -16.90 -13.46 14.69
N GLY A 585 -18.04 -13.57 15.34
CA GLY A 585 -18.80 -12.42 15.86
C GLY A 585 -19.17 -11.40 14.78
N GLU A 586 -18.36 -10.39 14.56
CA GLU A 586 -18.66 -9.30 13.64
C GLU A 586 -18.77 -9.78 12.19
N MET A 587 -17.84 -10.61 11.70
CA MET A 587 -17.89 -11.11 10.32
C MET A 587 -19.17 -11.92 10.05
N THR A 588 -19.56 -12.81 10.95
CA THR A 588 -20.74 -13.64 10.75
C THR A 588 -22.01 -12.76 10.66
N SER A 589 -22.18 -11.80 11.58
CA SER A 589 -23.34 -10.90 11.58
C SER A 589 -23.39 -10.00 10.35
N VAL A 590 -22.23 -9.51 9.90
CA VAL A 590 -22.08 -8.69 8.69
C VAL A 590 -22.48 -9.49 7.44
N VAL A 591 -21.99 -10.73 7.31
CA VAL A 591 -22.35 -11.59 6.17
C VAL A 591 -23.82 -11.98 6.19
N GLU A 592 -24.41 -12.33 7.33
CA GLU A 592 -25.85 -12.62 7.45
C GLU A 592 -26.71 -11.42 7.04
N ARG A 593 -26.35 -10.22 7.49
CA ARG A 593 -27.02 -8.98 7.04
C ARG A 593 -26.84 -8.76 5.55
N GLY A 594 -25.62 -8.96 5.03
CA GLY A 594 -25.31 -8.85 3.60
C GLY A 594 -26.12 -9.82 2.73
N LEU A 595 -26.30 -11.06 3.19
CA LEU A 595 -27.16 -12.06 2.53
C LEU A 595 -28.63 -11.64 2.50
N ALA A 596 -29.14 -11.04 3.59
CA ALA A 596 -30.51 -10.52 3.63
C ALA A 596 -30.68 -9.34 2.64
N VAL A 597 -29.71 -8.42 2.59
CA VAL A 597 -29.73 -7.28 1.67
C VAL A 597 -29.61 -7.74 0.22
N SER A 598 -28.66 -8.64 -0.10
CA SER A 598 -28.47 -9.17 -1.47
C SER A 598 -29.73 -9.90 -1.98
N ALA A 599 -30.43 -10.63 -1.09
CA ALA A 599 -31.69 -11.27 -1.42
C ALA A 599 -32.81 -10.24 -1.73
N SER A 600 -32.89 -9.13 -0.96
CA SER A 600 -33.88 -8.06 -1.20
C SER A 600 -33.62 -7.30 -2.51
N LEU A 601 -32.37 -7.25 -2.96
CA LEU A 601 -31.93 -6.63 -4.21
C LEU A 601 -31.97 -7.58 -5.41
N ASP A 602 -32.31 -8.83 -5.20
CA ASP A 602 -32.25 -9.90 -6.19
C ASP A 602 -30.83 -10.08 -6.82
N ASP A 603 -29.76 -9.76 -6.04
CA ASP A 603 -28.38 -9.83 -6.47
C ASP A 603 -27.74 -11.19 -6.15
N ALA A 604 -27.89 -12.12 -7.09
CA ALA A 604 -27.30 -13.45 -6.96
C ALA A 604 -25.76 -13.39 -6.88
N GLY A 605 -25.11 -12.47 -7.60
CA GLY A 605 -23.63 -12.33 -7.60
C GLY A 605 -23.08 -11.97 -6.22
N ALA A 606 -23.69 -11.01 -5.54
CA ALA A 606 -23.34 -10.66 -4.17
C ALA A 606 -23.64 -11.80 -3.19
N THR A 607 -24.78 -12.50 -3.39
CA THR A 607 -25.12 -13.67 -2.56
C THR A 607 -24.08 -14.77 -2.69
N PHE A 608 -23.60 -15.11 -3.90
CA PHE A 608 -22.53 -16.06 -4.12
C PHE A 608 -21.25 -15.64 -3.43
N HIS A 609 -20.85 -14.38 -3.59
CA HIS A 609 -19.64 -13.85 -2.98
C HIS A 609 -19.67 -13.92 -1.45
N LEU A 610 -20.77 -13.51 -0.83
CA LEU A 610 -20.93 -13.56 0.62
C LEU A 610 -21.01 -15.00 1.16
N LEU A 611 -21.64 -15.95 0.43
CA LEU A 611 -21.66 -17.36 0.82
C LEU A 611 -20.24 -17.95 0.78
N ALA A 612 -19.42 -17.60 -0.23
CA ALA A 612 -18.00 -18.00 -0.25
C ALA A 612 -17.24 -17.44 0.94
N GLY A 613 -17.45 -16.15 1.30
CA GLY A 613 -16.85 -15.55 2.49
C GLY A 613 -17.28 -16.24 3.80
N LEU A 614 -18.55 -16.61 3.92
CA LEU A 614 -19.05 -17.35 5.07
C LEU A 614 -18.43 -18.75 5.18
N HIS A 615 -18.31 -19.46 4.06
CA HIS A 615 -17.68 -20.76 4.00
C HIS A 615 -16.22 -20.68 4.48
N LEU A 616 -15.44 -19.72 3.97
CA LEU A 616 -14.06 -19.49 4.38
C LEU A 616 -13.92 -19.18 5.88
N ALA A 617 -14.84 -18.38 6.44
CA ALA A 617 -14.87 -18.08 7.86
C ALA A 617 -15.14 -19.35 8.71
N MET A 618 -16.11 -20.17 8.30
CA MET A 618 -16.39 -21.44 8.96
C MET A 618 -15.18 -22.39 8.91
N MET A 619 -14.51 -22.46 7.74
CA MET A 619 -13.31 -23.25 7.56
C MET A 619 -12.15 -22.79 8.48
N ALA A 620 -11.91 -21.48 8.56
CA ALA A 620 -10.86 -20.90 9.39
C ALA A 620 -11.07 -21.14 10.89
N ASN A 621 -12.34 -21.18 11.33
CA ASN A 621 -12.73 -21.45 12.72
C ASN A 621 -12.91 -22.95 13.04
N GLY A 622 -12.60 -23.84 12.09
CA GLY A 622 -12.76 -25.28 12.30
C GLY A 622 -14.20 -25.75 12.38
N ARG A 623 -15.17 -24.97 11.88
CA ARG A 623 -16.61 -25.36 11.83
C ARG A 623 -16.88 -26.11 10.52
N PHE A 624 -16.20 -27.25 10.32
CA PHE A 624 -16.23 -27.99 9.05
C PHE A 624 -17.62 -28.55 8.68
N PRO A 625 -18.44 -29.08 9.61
CA PRO A 625 -19.81 -29.46 9.30
C PRO A 625 -20.65 -28.29 8.79
N ASP A 626 -20.56 -27.12 9.47
CA ASP A 626 -21.30 -25.93 9.08
C ASP A 626 -20.83 -25.38 7.72
N SER A 627 -19.52 -25.49 7.43
CA SER A 627 -18.98 -25.10 6.12
C SER A 627 -19.58 -25.95 4.98
N LEU A 628 -19.82 -27.25 5.21
CA LEU A 628 -20.47 -28.11 4.24
C LEU A 628 -21.93 -27.66 3.99
N ASP A 629 -22.66 -27.26 5.02
CA ASP A 629 -24.01 -26.72 4.88
C ASP A 629 -24.03 -25.44 4.02
N VAL A 630 -23.06 -24.55 4.22
CA VAL A 630 -22.88 -23.36 3.37
C VAL A 630 -22.58 -23.75 1.93
N ALA A 631 -21.70 -24.73 1.68
CA ALA A 631 -21.39 -25.22 0.34
C ALA A 631 -22.64 -25.82 -0.34
N VAL A 632 -23.49 -26.54 0.40
CA VAL A 632 -24.77 -27.07 -0.13
C VAL A 632 -25.73 -25.93 -0.49
N ARG A 633 -25.85 -24.90 0.34
CA ARG A 633 -26.63 -23.70 0.03
C ARG A 633 -26.14 -23.00 -1.24
N TYR A 634 -24.82 -22.85 -1.36
CA TYR A 634 -24.17 -22.28 -2.56
C TYR A 634 -24.51 -23.11 -3.80
N ALA A 635 -24.37 -24.45 -3.73
CA ALA A 635 -24.66 -25.37 -4.84
C ALA A 635 -26.15 -25.31 -5.26
N ALA A 636 -27.07 -25.24 -4.31
CA ALA A 636 -28.51 -25.10 -4.58
C ALA A 636 -28.82 -23.78 -5.33
N LEU A 637 -28.19 -22.69 -4.92
CA LEU A 637 -28.32 -21.41 -5.62
C LEU A 637 -27.67 -21.49 -7.03
N ALA A 638 -26.49 -22.12 -7.16
CA ALA A 638 -25.81 -22.29 -8.42
C ALA A 638 -26.64 -23.08 -9.45
N ALA A 639 -27.36 -24.08 -8.99
CA ALA A 639 -28.24 -24.89 -9.84
C ALA A 639 -29.44 -24.12 -10.42
N THR A 640 -29.90 -23.04 -9.75
CA THR A 640 -31.09 -22.28 -10.14
C THR A 640 -30.77 -20.94 -10.80
N ARG A 641 -29.68 -20.29 -10.35
CA ARG A 641 -29.32 -18.90 -10.73
C ARG A 641 -27.85 -18.72 -11.15
N GLY A 642 -27.03 -19.76 -11.05
CA GLY A 642 -25.62 -19.75 -11.41
C GLY A 642 -25.37 -20.24 -12.83
N GLY A 643 -24.09 -20.15 -13.24
CA GLY A 643 -23.54 -20.70 -14.45
C GLY A 643 -22.49 -21.78 -14.16
N PRO A 644 -21.67 -22.12 -15.17
CA PRO A 644 -20.58 -23.09 -15.00
C PRO A 644 -19.57 -22.69 -13.92
N CYS A 645 -19.26 -21.40 -13.80
CA CYS A 645 -18.30 -20.89 -12.80
C CYS A 645 -18.79 -21.13 -11.38
N GLU A 646 -20.06 -20.82 -11.10
CA GLU A 646 -20.67 -21.03 -9.78
C GLU A 646 -20.75 -22.52 -9.46
N THR A 647 -20.99 -23.37 -10.43
CA THR A 647 -20.96 -24.84 -10.26
C THR A 647 -19.55 -25.35 -9.92
N ILE A 648 -18.51 -24.80 -10.56
CA ILE A 648 -17.10 -25.12 -10.26
C ILE A 648 -16.77 -24.71 -8.82
N ILE A 649 -17.14 -23.48 -8.42
CA ILE A 649 -16.89 -22.96 -7.06
C ILE A 649 -17.63 -23.79 -6.02
N ALA A 650 -18.90 -24.15 -6.26
CA ALA A 650 -19.65 -25.06 -5.40
C ALA A 650 -18.93 -26.38 -5.15
N GLY A 651 -18.33 -26.94 -6.20
CA GLY A 651 -17.54 -28.17 -6.10
C GLY A 651 -16.23 -27.98 -5.32
N TRP A 652 -15.58 -26.82 -5.43
CA TRP A 652 -14.41 -26.47 -4.61
C TRP A 652 -14.77 -26.38 -3.13
N MET A 653 -15.82 -25.63 -2.79
CA MET A 653 -16.29 -25.48 -1.43
C MET A 653 -16.67 -26.84 -0.81
N ALA A 654 -17.50 -27.63 -1.49
CA ALA A 654 -17.92 -28.95 -1.03
C ALA A 654 -16.74 -29.92 -0.91
N GLY A 655 -15.79 -29.87 -1.85
CA GLY A 655 -14.56 -30.68 -1.83
C GLY A 655 -13.70 -30.35 -0.61
N SER A 656 -13.47 -29.06 -0.34
CA SER A 656 -12.68 -28.61 0.82
C SER A 656 -13.36 -28.99 2.14
N SER A 657 -14.66 -28.73 2.31
CA SER A 657 -15.39 -29.12 3.52
C SER A 657 -15.36 -30.63 3.76
N ARG A 658 -15.54 -31.46 2.73
CA ARG A 658 -15.46 -32.93 2.83
C ARG A 658 -14.06 -33.43 3.18
N HIS A 659 -13.02 -32.82 2.57
CA HIS A 659 -11.63 -33.15 2.91
C HIS A 659 -11.39 -32.99 4.40
N TYR A 660 -11.68 -31.81 4.97
CA TYR A 660 -11.41 -31.55 6.39
C TYR A 660 -12.34 -32.34 7.32
N SER A 661 -13.55 -32.70 6.87
CA SER A 661 -14.45 -33.61 7.61
C SER A 661 -14.03 -35.08 7.51
N GLY A 662 -13.01 -35.42 6.69
CA GLY A 662 -12.44 -36.76 6.60
C GLY A 662 -12.96 -37.64 5.46
N ASP A 663 -13.85 -37.16 4.58
CA ASP A 663 -14.32 -37.91 3.40
C ASP A 663 -13.46 -37.60 2.16
N GLN A 664 -12.33 -38.32 2.07
CA GLN A 664 -11.36 -38.06 0.99
C GLN A 664 -11.85 -38.54 -0.39
N ILE A 665 -12.74 -39.54 -0.42
CA ILE A 665 -13.29 -40.06 -1.67
C ILE A 665 -14.22 -39.07 -2.31
N ALA A 666 -15.19 -38.56 -1.56
CA ALA A 666 -16.12 -37.56 -2.08
C ALA A 666 -15.44 -36.20 -2.35
N ALA A 667 -14.43 -35.83 -1.55
CA ALA A 667 -13.61 -34.64 -1.81
C ALA A 667 -12.90 -34.72 -3.17
N ASP A 668 -12.22 -35.85 -3.44
CA ASP A 668 -11.53 -36.07 -4.74
C ASP A 668 -12.50 -36.04 -5.92
N ALA A 669 -13.70 -36.63 -5.77
CA ALA A 669 -14.72 -36.61 -6.81
C ALA A 669 -15.21 -35.17 -7.12
N ASN A 670 -15.42 -34.33 -6.09
CA ASN A 670 -15.79 -32.94 -6.27
C ASN A 670 -14.70 -32.12 -6.98
N PHE A 671 -13.45 -32.25 -6.56
CA PHE A 671 -12.34 -31.56 -7.20
C PHE A 671 -12.11 -32.01 -8.65
N ALA A 672 -12.24 -33.33 -8.94
CA ALA A 672 -12.11 -33.85 -10.28
C ALA A 672 -13.23 -33.33 -11.19
N SER A 673 -14.48 -33.30 -10.73
CA SER A 673 -15.62 -32.76 -11.47
C SER A 673 -15.43 -31.26 -11.75
N SER A 674 -15.03 -30.47 -10.77
CA SER A 674 -14.73 -29.04 -10.94
C SER A 674 -13.60 -28.80 -11.92
N ALA A 675 -12.52 -29.60 -11.87
CA ALA A 675 -11.39 -29.50 -12.79
C ALA A 675 -11.82 -29.82 -14.22
N GLN A 676 -12.67 -30.84 -14.42
CA GLN A 676 -13.20 -31.18 -15.73
C GLN A 676 -14.08 -30.07 -16.33
N LEU A 677 -14.95 -29.49 -15.51
CA LEU A 677 -15.79 -28.36 -15.92
C LEU A 677 -14.95 -27.14 -16.28
N LEU A 678 -13.92 -26.84 -15.48
CA LEU A 678 -13.00 -25.74 -15.71
C LEU A 678 -12.31 -25.83 -17.07
N VAL A 679 -11.83 -27.03 -17.45
CA VAL A 679 -11.22 -27.27 -18.74
C VAL A 679 -12.23 -27.11 -19.91
N GLN A 680 -13.48 -27.52 -19.71
CA GLN A 680 -14.52 -27.49 -20.74
C GLN A 680 -15.10 -26.08 -20.96
N GLN A 681 -15.28 -25.31 -19.90
CA GLN A 681 -16.06 -24.07 -19.90
C GLN A 681 -15.24 -22.80 -19.69
N GLY A 682 -14.00 -22.93 -19.17
CA GLY A 682 -13.20 -21.80 -18.73
C GLY A 682 -13.75 -21.18 -17.43
N MET A 683 -13.22 -20.01 -17.07
CA MET A 683 -13.57 -19.29 -15.85
C MET A 683 -13.69 -17.80 -16.12
N ARG A 684 -14.71 -17.15 -15.56
CA ARG A 684 -14.77 -15.69 -15.48
C ARG A 684 -13.78 -15.18 -14.41
N PRO A 685 -13.45 -13.88 -14.40
CA PRO A 685 -12.72 -13.29 -13.29
C PRO A 685 -13.43 -13.56 -11.94
N LEU A 686 -12.64 -14.02 -10.97
CA LEU A 686 -13.15 -14.36 -9.63
C LEU A 686 -13.15 -13.14 -8.74
N ARG A 687 -14.12 -13.02 -7.86
CA ARG A 687 -14.16 -12.03 -6.77
C ARG A 687 -13.27 -12.50 -5.62
N TYR A 688 -13.01 -11.62 -4.64
CA TYR A 688 -12.03 -11.87 -3.57
C TYR A 688 -12.21 -13.23 -2.85
N PHE A 689 -13.40 -13.52 -2.33
CA PHE A 689 -13.62 -14.78 -1.60
C PHE A 689 -13.62 -16.01 -2.54
N GLU A 690 -14.16 -15.89 -3.74
CA GLU A 690 -14.18 -16.97 -4.72
C GLU A 690 -12.77 -17.44 -5.12
N MET A 691 -11.83 -16.50 -5.18
CA MET A 691 -10.44 -16.80 -5.44
C MET A 691 -9.76 -17.49 -4.25
N LYS A 692 -10.04 -17.06 -3.04
CA LYS A 692 -9.53 -17.76 -1.86
C LYS A 692 -10.03 -19.20 -1.84
N GLU A 693 -11.28 -19.44 -2.25
CA GLU A 693 -11.83 -20.79 -2.44
C GLU A 693 -11.03 -21.59 -3.48
N GLN A 694 -10.67 -20.99 -4.62
CA GLN A 694 -9.83 -21.65 -5.63
C GLN A 694 -8.49 -22.10 -5.05
N VAL A 695 -7.77 -21.22 -4.39
CA VAL A 695 -6.44 -21.52 -3.83
C VAL A 695 -6.52 -22.65 -2.79
N ILE A 696 -7.50 -22.56 -1.88
CA ILE A 696 -7.72 -23.59 -0.86
C ILE A 696 -8.11 -24.92 -1.49
N ALA A 697 -8.97 -24.92 -2.51
CA ALA A 697 -9.42 -26.14 -3.18
C ALA A 697 -8.27 -26.83 -3.91
N VAL A 698 -7.41 -26.10 -4.62
CA VAL A 698 -6.26 -26.68 -5.33
C VAL A 698 -5.23 -27.22 -4.32
N ALA A 699 -4.92 -26.46 -3.23
CA ALA A 699 -4.05 -26.95 -2.18
C ALA A 699 -4.63 -28.17 -1.46
N SER A 700 -5.95 -28.18 -1.18
CA SER A 700 -6.65 -29.34 -0.62
C SER A 700 -6.65 -30.54 -1.57
N THR A 701 -6.71 -30.32 -2.91
CA THR A 701 -6.56 -31.39 -3.90
C THR A 701 -5.19 -32.08 -3.74
N ALA A 702 -4.10 -31.33 -3.54
CA ALA A 702 -2.80 -31.93 -3.29
C ALA A 702 -2.82 -32.81 -2.02
N ARG A 703 -3.43 -32.33 -0.93
CA ARG A 703 -3.58 -33.07 0.33
C ARG A 703 -4.42 -34.33 0.18
N VAL A 704 -5.54 -34.24 -0.53
CA VAL A 704 -6.40 -35.40 -0.83
C VAL A 704 -5.65 -36.45 -1.65
N LYS A 705 -4.93 -36.03 -2.69
CA LYS A 705 -4.10 -36.97 -3.49
C LYS A 705 -3.02 -37.65 -2.65
N TRP A 706 -2.37 -36.90 -1.73
CA TRP A 706 -1.41 -37.47 -0.78
C TRP A 706 -2.05 -38.54 0.10
N LEU A 707 -3.16 -38.21 0.76
CA LEU A 707 -3.87 -39.14 1.66
C LEU A 707 -4.39 -40.40 0.93
N ARG A 708 -4.80 -40.25 -0.33
CA ARG A 708 -5.27 -41.36 -1.17
C ARG A 708 -4.17 -42.20 -1.82
N GLY A 709 -2.89 -41.90 -1.58
CA GLY A 709 -1.76 -42.70 -2.07
C GLY A 709 -1.24 -42.35 -3.45
N PHE A 710 -1.43 -41.12 -3.89
CA PHE A 710 -0.90 -40.60 -5.13
C PHE A 710 0.17 -39.52 -4.92
N PRO A 711 1.35 -39.86 -4.31
CA PRO A 711 2.33 -38.87 -3.84
C PRO A 711 2.92 -38.05 -4.98
N LEU A 712 3.16 -38.61 -6.16
CA LEU A 712 3.69 -37.86 -7.30
C LEU A 712 2.67 -36.85 -7.84
N GLN A 713 1.40 -37.21 -7.90
CA GLN A 713 0.34 -36.29 -8.30
C GLN A 713 0.15 -35.19 -7.26
N ALA A 714 0.22 -35.53 -5.97
CA ALA A 714 0.14 -34.58 -4.86
C ALA A 714 1.25 -33.54 -4.95
N LEU A 715 2.49 -33.97 -5.19
CA LEU A 715 3.64 -33.09 -5.32
C LEU A 715 3.53 -32.17 -6.55
N ASP A 716 3.08 -32.70 -7.68
CA ASP A 716 2.88 -31.90 -8.89
C ASP A 716 1.81 -30.80 -8.70
N VAL A 717 0.69 -31.14 -8.07
CA VAL A 717 -0.36 -30.16 -7.76
C VAL A 717 0.13 -29.13 -6.73
N ALA A 718 0.86 -29.56 -5.68
CA ALA A 718 1.42 -28.67 -4.66
C ALA A 718 2.38 -27.62 -5.27
N ARG A 719 3.32 -28.07 -6.10
CA ARG A 719 4.25 -27.18 -6.80
C ARG A 719 3.55 -26.18 -7.71
N ARG A 720 2.56 -26.64 -8.48
CA ARG A 720 1.80 -25.74 -9.36
C ARG A 720 1.04 -24.67 -8.59
N VAL A 721 0.30 -25.03 -7.53
CA VAL A 721 -0.46 -24.04 -6.78
C VAL A 721 0.45 -23.01 -6.08
N ILE A 722 1.62 -23.43 -5.61
CA ILE A 722 2.61 -22.52 -5.02
C ILE A 722 3.15 -21.56 -6.10
N GLU A 723 3.54 -22.07 -7.27
CA GLU A 723 4.07 -21.23 -8.36
C GLU A 723 3.02 -20.27 -8.91
N ASP A 724 1.79 -20.71 -9.15
CA ASP A 724 0.67 -19.88 -9.61
C ASP A 724 0.33 -18.77 -8.58
N SER A 725 0.57 -19.05 -7.30
CA SER A 725 0.30 -18.12 -6.19
C SER A 725 1.40 -17.07 -5.97
N ARG A 726 2.59 -17.19 -6.59
CA ARG A 726 3.74 -16.27 -6.34
C ARG A 726 3.43 -14.80 -6.60
N ARG A 727 2.50 -14.51 -7.50
CA ARG A 727 2.09 -13.14 -7.82
C ARG A 727 1.16 -12.50 -6.77
N HIS A 728 0.62 -13.30 -5.85
CA HIS A 728 -0.38 -12.87 -4.87
C HIS A 728 0.05 -13.29 -3.46
N PRO A 729 0.57 -12.38 -2.66
CA PRO A 729 1.14 -12.68 -1.33
C PRO A 729 0.26 -13.55 -0.43
N ASP A 730 -1.03 -13.21 -0.36
CA ASP A 730 -1.99 -13.97 0.46
C ASP A 730 -2.25 -15.38 -0.06
N SER A 731 -2.28 -15.54 -1.38
CA SER A 731 -2.48 -16.83 -2.02
C SER A 731 -1.25 -17.72 -1.89
N LEU A 732 -0.05 -17.13 -2.04
CA LEU A 732 1.22 -17.83 -1.82
C LEU A 732 1.30 -18.37 -0.39
N TYR A 733 0.95 -17.53 0.58
CA TYR A 733 0.92 -17.92 1.97
C TYR A 733 0.00 -19.12 2.23
N ILE A 734 -1.25 -19.08 1.76
CA ILE A 734 -2.21 -20.18 1.93
C ILE A 734 -1.69 -21.46 1.26
N SER A 735 -1.21 -21.35 0.01
CA SER A 735 -0.74 -22.50 -0.76
C SER A 735 0.49 -23.17 -0.14
N VAL A 736 1.48 -22.38 0.32
CA VAL A 736 2.68 -22.91 0.99
C VAL A 736 2.30 -23.61 2.28
N VAL A 737 1.55 -22.96 3.16
CA VAL A 737 1.17 -23.54 4.46
C VAL A 737 0.42 -24.86 4.29
N LEU A 738 -0.54 -24.93 3.36
CA LEU A 738 -1.33 -26.15 3.16
C LEU A 738 -0.55 -27.28 2.46
N CYS A 739 0.44 -26.95 1.63
CA CYS A 739 1.21 -27.96 0.86
C CYS A 739 2.56 -28.33 1.49
N PHE A 740 3.00 -27.62 2.53
CA PHE A 740 4.34 -27.73 3.09
C PHE A 740 4.70 -29.17 3.55
N SER A 741 3.77 -29.83 4.23
CA SER A 741 3.94 -31.21 4.68
C SER A 741 4.23 -32.19 3.52
N ILE A 742 3.65 -31.95 2.35
CA ILE A 742 3.87 -32.77 1.16
C ILE A 742 5.32 -32.63 0.67
N LEU A 743 5.86 -31.38 0.70
CA LEU A 743 7.24 -31.10 0.29
C LEU A 743 8.24 -31.77 1.22
N LEU A 744 8.08 -31.64 2.54
CA LEU A 744 8.97 -32.25 3.54
C LEU A 744 8.98 -33.78 3.43
N GLN A 745 7.82 -34.42 3.30
CA GLN A 745 7.73 -35.87 3.21
C GLN A 745 8.32 -36.43 1.89
N ASN A 746 8.49 -35.60 0.87
CA ASN A 746 9.22 -35.94 -0.37
C ASN A 746 10.73 -35.60 -0.29
N LYS A 747 11.27 -35.27 0.90
CA LYS A 747 12.67 -34.92 1.14
C LYS A 747 13.16 -33.70 0.31
N LEU A 748 12.33 -32.71 0.20
CA LEU A 748 12.62 -31.46 -0.54
C LEU A 748 12.97 -30.32 0.45
N ASP A 749 13.89 -30.59 1.38
CA ASP A 749 14.23 -29.67 2.47
C ASP A 749 14.75 -28.31 1.97
N ASP A 750 15.59 -28.31 0.93
CA ASP A 750 16.12 -27.09 0.32
C ASP A 750 15.03 -26.26 -0.39
N GLU A 751 14.01 -26.92 -0.97
CA GLU A 751 12.87 -26.25 -1.58
C GLU A 751 11.96 -25.64 -0.49
N ALA A 752 11.75 -26.39 0.61
CA ALA A 752 10.99 -25.93 1.75
C ALA A 752 11.64 -24.72 2.43
N GLU A 753 12.96 -24.71 2.62
CA GLU A 753 13.69 -23.56 3.18
C GLU A 753 13.60 -22.32 2.29
N ARG A 754 13.76 -22.48 0.98
CA ARG A 754 13.59 -21.36 0.05
C ARG A 754 12.19 -20.77 0.14
N LEU A 755 11.15 -21.61 0.28
CA LEU A 755 9.78 -21.13 0.44
C LEU A 755 9.56 -20.40 1.78
N ILE A 756 10.22 -20.84 2.87
CA ILE A 756 10.19 -20.09 4.14
C ILE A 756 10.85 -18.73 3.96
N GLN A 757 11.98 -18.65 3.26
CA GLN A 757 12.65 -17.40 2.97
C GLN A 757 11.79 -16.52 2.06
N ASP A 758 11.22 -17.07 0.98
CA ASP A 758 10.29 -16.36 0.10
C ASP A 758 9.09 -15.79 0.89
N LEU A 759 8.52 -16.55 1.83
CA LEU A 759 7.43 -16.09 2.69
C LEU A 759 7.89 -15.04 3.71
N ALA A 760 9.10 -15.17 4.25
CA ALA A 760 9.67 -14.17 5.14
C ALA A 760 9.94 -12.86 4.38
N ASP A 761 10.47 -12.94 3.17
CA ASP A 761 10.69 -11.79 2.30
C ASP A 761 9.37 -11.13 1.92
N VAL A 762 8.37 -11.91 1.53
CA VAL A 762 7.01 -11.43 1.26
C VAL A 762 6.36 -10.86 2.53
N ALA A 763 6.49 -11.52 3.69
CA ALA A 763 5.98 -10.99 4.95
C ALA A 763 6.67 -9.68 5.35
N ASN A 764 7.96 -9.54 5.06
CA ASN A 764 8.72 -8.30 5.26
C ASN A 764 8.36 -7.23 4.23
N GLU A 765 8.17 -7.61 2.96
CA GLU A 765 7.79 -6.69 1.89
C GLU A 765 6.37 -6.14 2.08
N TYR A 766 5.41 -7.01 2.44
CA TYR A 766 4.00 -6.66 2.63
C TYR A 766 3.60 -6.49 4.11
N LYS A 767 4.55 -6.62 5.04
CA LYS A 767 4.46 -6.31 6.48
C LYS A 767 3.23 -6.87 7.20
N MET A 768 2.93 -8.13 6.94
CA MET A 768 1.75 -8.80 7.46
C MET A 768 2.06 -9.53 8.79
N GLY A 769 1.79 -8.89 9.92
CA GLY A 769 2.10 -9.40 11.27
C GLY A 769 1.53 -10.77 11.65
N THR A 770 0.41 -11.20 11.03
CA THR A 770 -0.16 -12.55 11.23
C THR A 770 0.66 -13.67 10.61
N ARG A 771 1.75 -13.37 9.91
CA ARG A 771 2.56 -14.35 9.19
C ARG A 771 3.79 -14.80 9.93
N VAL A 772 4.19 -14.10 10.99
CA VAL A 772 5.27 -14.52 11.89
C VAL A 772 4.95 -15.88 12.55
N GLN A 773 3.71 -16.09 12.95
CA GLN A 773 3.22 -17.34 13.51
C GLN A 773 3.44 -18.53 12.58
N MET A 774 3.23 -18.29 11.28
CA MET A 774 3.39 -19.36 10.28
C MET A 774 4.84 -19.58 9.91
N ALA A 775 5.67 -18.55 9.94
CA ALA A 775 7.12 -18.73 9.81
C ALA A 775 7.63 -19.63 10.94
N HIS A 776 7.19 -19.41 12.17
CA HIS A 776 7.49 -20.31 13.30
C HIS A 776 6.96 -21.71 13.06
N PHE A 777 5.71 -21.89 12.60
CA PHE A 777 5.17 -23.21 12.28
C PHE A 777 6.02 -23.95 11.24
N LEU A 778 6.32 -23.29 10.10
CA LEU A 778 7.07 -23.89 9.01
C LEU A 778 8.52 -24.19 9.41
N THR A 779 9.18 -23.26 10.11
CA THR A 779 10.55 -23.47 10.62
C THR A 779 10.59 -24.63 11.62
N GLY A 780 9.65 -24.68 12.57
CA GLY A 780 9.53 -25.77 13.52
C GLY A 780 9.37 -27.15 12.85
N ARG A 781 8.59 -27.20 11.74
CA ARG A 781 8.43 -28.43 10.95
C ARG A 781 9.72 -28.86 10.25
N VAL A 782 10.51 -27.92 9.70
CA VAL A 782 11.82 -28.24 9.09
C VAL A 782 12.82 -28.72 10.14
N MET A 783 12.90 -28.01 11.28
CA MET A 783 13.81 -28.40 12.37
C MET A 783 13.48 -29.81 12.89
N LEU A 784 12.19 -30.13 13.07
CA LEU A 784 11.74 -31.45 13.43
C LEU A 784 12.16 -32.51 12.41
N HIS A 785 11.99 -32.23 11.12
CA HIS A 785 12.34 -33.16 10.05
C HIS A 785 13.85 -33.44 10.00
N ARG A 786 14.68 -32.47 10.38
CA ARG A 786 16.15 -32.58 10.49
C ARG A 786 16.63 -33.23 11.81
N GLY A 787 15.74 -33.50 12.73
CA GLY A 787 16.06 -34.12 14.04
C GLY A 787 16.50 -33.11 15.11
N HIS A 788 16.33 -31.78 14.86
CA HIS A 788 16.60 -30.70 15.84
C HIS A 788 15.36 -30.48 16.73
N ALA A 789 15.09 -31.46 17.58
CA ALA A 789 13.83 -31.53 18.34
C ALA A 789 13.64 -30.38 19.34
N GLU A 790 14.71 -29.85 19.95
CA GLU A 790 14.65 -28.76 20.92
C GLU A 790 14.29 -27.42 20.23
N GLU A 791 14.97 -27.11 19.12
CA GLU A 791 14.67 -25.90 18.34
C GLU A 791 13.25 -25.97 17.72
N ALA A 792 12.86 -27.19 17.25
CA ALA A 792 11.51 -27.39 16.73
C ALA A 792 10.44 -27.12 17.77
N ALA A 793 10.61 -27.63 19.00
CA ALA A 793 9.66 -27.40 20.09
C ALA A 793 9.57 -25.92 20.46
N TRP A 794 10.68 -25.19 20.46
CA TRP A 794 10.67 -23.74 20.70
C TRP A 794 9.85 -23.00 19.65
N HIS A 795 10.12 -23.23 18.36
CA HIS A 795 9.38 -22.59 17.28
C HIS A 795 7.90 -22.95 17.28
N LEU A 796 7.55 -24.21 17.47
CA LEU A 796 6.16 -24.66 17.54
C LEU A 796 5.42 -24.06 18.74
N GLY A 797 6.12 -23.91 19.90
CA GLY A 797 5.59 -23.22 21.08
C GLY A 797 5.22 -21.77 20.77
N GLN A 798 6.12 -21.00 20.14
CA GLN A 798 5.85 -19.64 19.72
C GLN A 798 4.63 -19.55 18.78
N CYS A 799 4.52 -20.49 17.84
CA CYS A 799 3.34 -20.56 16.96
C CYS A 799 2.04 -20.79 17.75
N LEU A 800 2.03 -21.75 18.66
CA LEU A 800 0.84 -22.10 19.45
C LEU A 800 0.39 -21.00 20.39
N ASP A 801 1.33 -20.25 20.99
CA ASP A 801 1.06 -19.09 21.85
C ASP A 801 0.38 -17.95 21.08
N MET A 802 0.74 -17.78 19.81
CA MET A 802 0.16 -16.75 18.93
C MET A 802 -1.16 -17.17 18.26
N LEU A 803 -1.53 -18.46 18.30
CA LEU A 803 -2.75 -19.02 17.71
C LEU A 803 -3.73 -19.54 18.77
N PRO A 804 -4.42 -18.67 19.51
CA PRO A 804 -5.41 -19.12 20.47
C PRO A 804 -6.60 -19.83 19.76
N PRO A 805 -7.16 -20.89 20.36
CA PRO A 805 -8.37 -21.52 19.82
C PRO A 805 -9.53 -20.51 19.76
N PRO A 806 -10.45 -20.61 18.78
CA PRO A 806 -10.57 -21.63 17.73
C PRO A 806 -9.90 -21.25 16.39
N LYS A 807 -9.07 -20.21 16.38
CA LYS A 807 -8.50 -19.65 15.14
C LYS A 807 -7.54 -20.61 14.43
N LEU A 808 -7.67 -20.70 13.12
CA LEU A 808 -6.81 -21.48 12.21
C LEU A 808 -6.62 -22.94 12.70
N THR A 809 -7.72 -23.58 13.06
CA THR A 809 -7.78 -24.90 13.69
C THR A 809 -6.94 -25.97 12.99
N VAL A 810 -6.91 -25.99 11.65
CA VAL A 810 -6.09 -26.94 10.88
C VAL A 810 -4.60 -26.80 11.25
N ILE A 811 -4.10 -25.58 11.29
CA ILE A 811 -2.69 -25.30 11.56
C ILE A 811 -2.37 -25.59 13.01
N ARG A 812 -3.25 -25.20 13.95
CA ARG A 812 -3.07 -25.50 15.36
C ARG A 812 -3.00 -27.01 15.61
N THR A 813 -3.88 -27.79 14.97
CA THR A 813 -3.86 -29.25 15.08
C THR A 813 -2.54 -29.85 14.57
N GLU A 814 -2.04 -29.38 13.42
CA GLU A 814 -0.77 -29.85 12.85
C GLU A 814 0.44 -29.39 13.69
N ALA A 815 0.39 -28.18 14.27
CA ALA A 815 1.44 -27.69 15.16
C ALA A 815 1.50 -28.49 16.47
N LEU A 816 0.36 -28.82 17.08
CA LEU A 816 0.27 -29.67 18.26
C LEU A 816 0.79 -31.09 17.99
N GLN A 817 0.46 -31.66 16.82
CA GLN A 817 1.00 -32.97 16.41
C GLN A 817 2.54 -32.90 16.28
N ALA A 818 3.06 -31.88 15.57
CA ALA A 818 4.51 -31.71 15.43
C ALA A 818 5.20 -31.44 16.76
N MET A 819 4.57 -30.71 17.70
CA MET A 819 5.03 -30.52 19.06
C MET A 819 5.13 -31.84 19.81
N ALA A 820 4.10 -32.68 19.70
CA ALA A 820 4.12 -34.01 20.32
C ALA A 820 5.27 -34.89 19.78
N GLU A 821 5.54 -34.83 18.48
CA GLU A 821 6.67 -35.53 17.87
C GLU A 821 8.03 -34.99 18.34
N ALA A 822 8.16 -33.66 18.48
CA ALA A 822 9.38 -33.01 18.97
C ALA A 822 9.66 -33.34 20.42
N LEU A 823 8.64 -33.30 21.31
CA LEU A 823 8.76 -33.66 22.71
C LEU A 823 9.04 -35.16 22.88
N ARG A 824 8.46 -36.04 22.05
CA ARG A 824 8.77 -37.45 22.02
C ARG A 824 10.25 -37.73 21.70
N GLN A 825 10.84 -37.00 20.74
CA GLN A 825 12.26 -37.10 20.39
C GLN A 825 13.17 -36.60 21.53
N GLN A 826 12.69 -35.71 22.39
CA GLN A 826 13.38 -35.23 23.61
C GLN A 826 13.14 -36.13 24.84
N GLU A 827 12.46 -37.29 24.68
CA GLU A 827 12.06 -38.19 25.73
C GLU A 827 11.08 -37.60 26.77
N ASP A 828 10.49 -36.41 26.49
CA ASP A 828 9.39 -35.84 27.28
C ASP A 828 8.05 -36.50 26.91
N GLY A 829 7.84 -37.71 27.43
CA GLY A 829 6.61 -38.45 27.13
C GLY A 829 5.34 -37.83 27.72
N ALA A 830 5.45 -37.08 28.83
CA ALA A 830 4.30 -36.44 29.47
C ALA A 830 3.84 -35.21 28.67
N GLY A 831 4.78 -34.35 28.29
CA GLY A 831 4.49 -33.20 27.41
C GLY A 831 3.99 -33.63 26.04
N ALA A 832 4.60 -34.68 25.45
CA ALA A 832 4.15 -35.22 24.16
C ALA A 832 2.72 -35.78 24.22
N LEU A 833 2.36 -36.46 25.34
CA LEU A 833 0.99 -36.95 25.51
C LEU A 833 -0.03 -35.82 25.67
N ALA A 834 0.30 -34.78 26.41
CA ALA A 834 -0.57 -33.64 26.57
C ALA A 834 -0.84 -32.92 25.22
N ALA A 835 0.21 -32.69 24.42
CA ALA A 835 0.07 -32.03 23.11
C ALA A 835 -0.77 -32.85 22.12
N ILE A 836 -0.56 -34.19 22.05
CA ILE A 836 -1.32 -35.05 21.13
C ILE A 836 -2.78 -35.24 21.59
N ASP A 837 -3.04 -35.25 22.89
CA ASP A 837 -4.41 -35.32 23.43
C ASP A 837 -5.18 -34.02 23.16
N GLU A 838 -4.55 -32.84 23.26
CA GLU A 838 -5.13 -31.59 22.86
C GLU A 838 -5.45 -31.59 21.36
N ALA A 839 -4.53 -32.05 20.49
CA ALA A 839 -4.76 -32.14 19.05
C ALA A 839 -5.96 -33.02 18.69
N ILE A 840 -6.10 -34.18 19.34
CA ILE A 840 -7.22 -35.12 19.14
C ILE A 840 -8.53 -34.47 19.63
N ALA A 841 -8.55 -33.86 20.80
CA ALA A 841 -9.72 -33.21 21.35
C ALA A 841 -10.19 -32.04 20.43
N LEU A 842 -9.26 -31.26 19.90
CA LEU A 842 -9.55 -30.18 18.95
C LEU A 842 -10.16 -30.72 17.64
N ALA A 843 -9.58 -31.79 17.07
CA ALA A 843 -10.09 -32.44 15.86
C ALA A 843 -11.50 -33.03 16.05
N GLU A 844 -11.79 -33.61 17.22
CA GLU A 844 -13.10 -34.19 17.57
C GLU A 844 -14.15 -33.07 17.79
N THR A 845 -13.78 -32.01 18.49
CA THR A 845 -14.71 -30.89 18.80
C THR A 845 -15.10 -30.11 17.55
N THR A 846 -14.16 -29.92 16.62
CA THR A 846 -14.39 -29.15 15.38
C THR A 846 -14.94 -29.99 14.22
N GLY A 847 -14.97 -31.30 14.37
CA GLY A 847 -15.29 -32.23 13.29
C GLY A 847 -14.17 -32.35 12.22
N GLY A 848 -12.96 -31.86 12.53
CA GLY A 848 -11.79 -31.89 11.64
C GLY A 848 -11.14 -33.25 11.55
N ARG A 849 -11.86 -34.24 11.01
CA ARG A 849 -11.49 -35.65 11.05
C ARG A 849 -10.37 -36.05 10.09
N PHE A 850 -9.94 -35.19 9.15
CA PHE A 850 -8.94 -35.50 8.11
C PHE A 850 -7.62 -36.03 8.67
N SER A 851 -7.18 -35.57 9.84
CA SER A 851 -5.92 -35.92 10.49
C SER A 851 -6.04 -36.97 11.59
N ILE A 852 -7.27 -37.37 11.96
CA ILE A 852 -7.51 -38.18 13.16
C ILE A 852 -6.74 -39.54 13.15
N ALA A 853 -6.65 -40.15 11.97
CA ALA A 853 -5.89 -41.39 11.82
C ALA A 853 -4.39 -41.22 12.16
N GLU A 854 -3.80 -40.14 11.72
CA GLU A 854 -2.41 -39.80 11.95
C GLU A 854 -2.17 -39.36 13.40
N LEU A 855 -3.08 -38.60 14.00
CA LEU A 855 -3.02 -38.22 15.41
C LEU A 855 -3.08 -39.44 16.31
N LEU A 856 -3.93 -40.42 16.01
CA LEU A 856 -3.98 -41.68 16.78
C LEU A 856 -2.71 -42.50 16.62
N ARG A 857 -2.07 -42.53 15.45
CA ARG A 857 -0.77 -43.16 15.22
C ARG A 857 0.32 -42.47 16.06
N THR A 858 0.43 -41.14 16.00
CA THR A 858 1.38 -40.36 16.79
C THR A 858 1.17 -40.61 18.30
N LYS A 859 -0.10 -40.67 18.78
CA LYS A 859 -0.38 -41.02 20.17
C LYS A 859 0.09 -42.41 20.53
N ALA A 860 -0.05 -43.39 19.64
CA ALA A 860 0.46 -44.75 19.88
C ALA A 860 1.99 -44.77 20.04
N GLU A 861 2.72 -43.99 19.21
CA GLU A 861 4.18 -43.85 19.30
C GLU A 861 4.62 -43.14 20.59
N VAL A 862 3.91 -42.09 21.00
CA VAL A 862 4.16 -41.41 22.29
C VAL A 862 3.97 -42.38 23.47
N LEU A 863 2.93 -43.20 23.44
CA LEU A 863 2.67 -44.16 24.50
C LEU A 863 3.73 -45.25 24.60
N GLN A 864 4.47 -45.56 23.51
CA GLN A 864 5.55 -46.57 23.55
C GLN A 864 6.75 -46.15 24.42
N ILE A 865 7.00 -44.84 24.54
CA ILE A 865 8.10 -44.31 25.37
C ILE A 865 7.69 -44.09 26.82
N LEU A 866 6.39 -44.15 27.15
CA LEU A 866 5.90 -43.91 28.50
C LEU A 866 6.01 -45.18 29.37
N PRO A 867 6.63 -45.08 30.59
CA PRO A 867 6.72 -46.18 31.51
C PRO A 867 5.34 -46.74 31.90
N GLY A 868 5.21 -48.05 31.94
CA GLY A 868 3.97 -48.70 32.39
C GLY A 868 2.86 -48.80 31.32
N THR A 869 3.11 -48.39 30.10
CA THR A 869 2.14 -48.53 29.00
C THR A 869 1.98 -50.01 28.59
N LYS A 870 0.76 -50.51 28.59
CA LYS A 870 0.47 -51.88 28.14
C LYS A 870 0.55 -51.95 26.62
N PRO A 871 1.30 -52.94 26.03
CA PRO A 871 1.39 -53.12 24.58
C PRO A 871 0.02 -53.27 23.89
N SER A 872 -0.96 -53.85 24.57
CA SER A 872 -2.34 -53.98 24.08
C SER A 872 -3.02 -52.62 23.84
N ARG A 873 -2.70 -51.58 24.61
CA ARG A 873 -3.25 -50.22 24.42
C ARG A 873 -2.70 -49.59 23.16
N VAL A 874 -1.41 -49.76 22.91
CA VAL A 874 -0.75 -49.31 21.70
C VAL A 874 -1.33 -50.00 20.46
N ALA A 875 -1.43 -51.34 20.50
CA ALA A 875 -2.02 -52.12 19.40
C ALA A 875 -3.47 -51.71 19.08
N MET A 876 -4.28 -51.45 20.11
CA MET A 876 -5.66 -50.99 19.94
C MET A 876 -5.72 -49.60 19.25
N LEU A 877 -4.85 -48.67 19.60
CA LEU A 877 -4.81 -47.35 18.96
C LEU A 877 -4.36 -47.44 17.50
N LEU A 878 -3.38 -48.27 17.19
CA LEU A 878 -2.94 -48.50 15.81
C LEU A 878 -4.03 -49.15 14.96
N ALA A 879 -4.78 -50.12 15.52
CA ALA A 879 -5.92 -50.71 14.85
C ALA A 879 -7.00 -49.67 14.58
N ARG A 880 -7.34 -48.83 15.58
CA ARG A 880 -8.30 -47.74 15.41
C ARG A 880 -7.83 -46.71 14.35
N ALA A 881 -6.53 -46.38 14.33
CA ALA A 881 -5.96 -45.51 13.29
C ALA A 881 -6.13 -46.11 11.89
N LYS A 882 -5.88 -47.42 11.71
CA LYS A 882 -6.10 -48.11 10.44
C LYS A 882 -7.57 -48.11 9.99
N ASP A 883 -8.47 -48.38 10.93
CA ASP A 883 -9.90 -48.37 10.63
C ASP A 883 -10.39 -46.97 10.24
N CYS A 884 -9.99 -45.91 10.97
CA CYS A 884 -10.27 -44.52 10.57
C CYS A 884 -9.72 -44.20 9.19
N ALA A 885 -8.49 -44.59 8.87
CA ALA A 885 -7.90 -44.34 7.55
C ALA A 885 -8.71 -45.02 6.41
N ARG A 886 -9.19 -46.26 6.65
CA ARG A 886 -10.05 -46.93 5.67
C ARG A 886 -11.41 -46.27 5.50
N GLU A 887 -12.08 -45.87 6.59
CA GLU A 887 -13.34 -45.16 6.56
C GLU A 887 -13.24 -43.85 5.79
N GLN A 888 -12.11 -43.15 5.91
CA GLN A 888 -11.81 -41.90 5.24
C GLN A 888 -11.38 -42.09 3.77
N GLY A 889 -11.04 -43.28 3.33
CA GLY A 889 -10.42 -43.51 2.03
C GLY A 889 -8.98 -43.00 1.96
N ALA A 890 -8.31 -42.88 3.13
CA ALA A 890 -6.95 -42.34 3.29
C ALA A 890 -5.92 -43.46 3.38
N LEU A 891 -5.73 -44.24 2.33
CA LEU A 891 -4.90 -45.45 2.32
C LEU A 891 -3.43 -45.19 1.94
N GLY A 892 -3.04 -43.95 1.61
CA GLY A 892 -1.80 -43.69 0.89
C GLY A 892 -0.58 -43.33 1.71
N GLY A 893 -0.67 -43.18 2.99
CA GLY A 893 0.51 -42.96 3.81
C GLY A 893 1.28 -44.28 3.99
N GLY A 894 2.48 -44.44 3.38
CA GLY A 894 3.31 -45.66 3.48
C GLY A 894 3.66 -46.11 4.92
N ALA A 895 3.12 -45.45 5.92
CA ALA A 895 3.08 -45.80 7.31
C ALA A 895 2.06 -46.91 7.67
N TYR A 896 0.97 -47.06 6.88
CA TYR A 896 -0.08 -48.06 7.16
C TYR A 896 0.21 -49.43 6.56
N GLU A 897 1.13 -49.54 5.56
CA GLU A 897 1.52 -50.79 4.93
C GLU A 897 2.74 -51.46 5.60
N ARG A 898 3.52 -50.75 6.43
CA ARG A 898 4.77 -51.24 7.03
C ARG A 898 4.67 -51.62 8.51
N SER A 899 3.49 -51.64 9.11
CA SER A 899 3.30 -52.04 10.53
C SER A 899 2.48 -53.32 10.68
#